data_f47d193649780ae7543a63c74f0afcd0
#
_entry.id   f47d193649780ae7543a63c74f0afcd0
#
_cell.length_a   1.000
_cell.length_b   1.000
_cell.length_c   1.000
_cell.angle_alpha   90.00
_cell.angle_beta   90.00
_cell.angle_gamma   90.00
#
_symmetry.space_group_name_H-M   'P 1'
#
loop_
_entity.id
_entity.type
_entity.pdbx_description
1 polymer ?
#
loop_
_entity_poly.entity_id
_entity_poly.type
_entity_poly.pdbx_seq_one_letter_code
_entity_poly.pdbx_strand_id
1 'polypeptide(L)'
;MSASRLCNSQFEISRRSVHHASIVAAIALAFQLPAAFAQSADTAAPAETTLPAVKIQASKEALPGDLEPTFAGGQVARGSDFGVLGQQKNIDVPFSMTTYTSKLIEDQQARTLADVLDNDPAVRTAYGFGNFSQVFVIRGFEMTGDDISLNGLYGITPRQLVSTDALERVDVFKGANAFLGGASPTGTAIGGGINLQLKRADDKPLTRVTVEGSGSGEFGAHLDVGRRFGSEDQFGIRVNQANRDGETSIDGEHRRDNTTAVALDWRGDKLRLYGDFLYQRQRVNDGRPVVRVTGDVVPQPPSASYNYAQTWSFSSLEDTVGIVRAEYDFVPGWTAYVAGGARHTNEHGEYSTPVVGNAGTTASRLGVPHQEDATSAEAGVRGRFNTGPVSHFVTAGASIVRVDSQSAYTMSRSFPTSLYDTQQVPSPATAFSGGDLSDPQTTALTLMRSVAVSDTLGFLNDRVLFTIGARHQGLVSNSYDYTGKQTEAYNDSITTPLFGLVVKPWQNVAFFANHSEALAAGDQAPSTANNFGQLLPPERSKQYEVGVKYDNEKFGASLAAFQIEKPSTFTNGAGFFVADGNQRHRGVEAAVYGQPVKGVRLIAGATYINAQQLDTANGATDGNRPVGVPSFMFNLGAEYDVPMLTGLTLSARWIHTGSQYLNVTNTLSIPAWDRFDLGTRYATVVFGKPTTFRASVTNVANKSYWASTAGGYLTQGAPRTFLLSMTTDF
;
A
#
# COMPACT_ATOMS: atom_id res chain seq x y z
N MET A 1 28.81 43.64 -39.82
CA MET A 1 30.06 43.50 -39.08
C MET A 1 29.67 42.73 -37.81
N SER A 2 29.70 41.47 -37.90
CA SER A 2 30.78 40.49 -37.74
C SER A 2 31.07 40.17 -36.27
N ALA A 3 30.88 38.90 -35.96
CA ALA A 3 31.40 38.15 -34.81
C ALA A 3 30.57 38.11 -33.50
N SER A 4 29.71 37.09 -33.40
CA SER A 4 29.63 36.22 -32.23
C SER A 4 28.53 35.13 -32.42
N ARG A 5 28.82 34.18 -33.26
CA ARG A 5 28.15 32.85 -33.26
C ARG A 5 29.28 31.83 -33.34
N LEU A 6 29.57 31.19 -32.20
CA LEU A 6 30.26 29.92 -32.08
C LEU A 6 30.66 29.76 -30.59
N CYS A 7 29.74 29.26 -29.77
CA CYS A 7 30.08 28.53 -28.52
C CYS A 7 28.78 28.12 -27.82
N ASN A 8 28.11 27.06 -28.30
CA ASN A 8 27.07 26.38 -27.53
C ASN A 8 26.71 25.00 -28.14
N SER A 9 27.68 24.20 -28.52
CA SER A 9 27.40 22.84 -29.00
C SER A 9 28.34 21.75 -28.46
N GLN A 10 29.01 21.97 -27.35
CA GLN A 10 29.93 20.96 -26.79
C GLN A 10 29.63 20.52 -25.35
N PHE A 11 28.53 20.92 -24.75
CA PHE A 11 28.23 20.52 -23.36
C PHE A 11 27.12 19.47 -23.19
N GLU A 12 26.44 19.04 -24.26
CA GLU A 12 25.33 18.03 -24.12
C GLU A 12 25.79 16.57 -24.30
N ILE A 13 26.99 16.30 -24.73
CA ILE A 13 27.48 14.91 -24.95
C ILE A 13 28.06 14.30 -23.66
N SER A 14 28.38 15.11 -22.65
CA SER A 14 29.04 14.64 -21.42
C SER A 14 28.08 14.06 -20.35
N ARG A 15 26.78 14.31 -20.40
CA ARG A 15 25.85 13.81 -19.38
C ARG A 15 25.25 12.42 -19.64
N ARG A 16 25.30 11.93 -20.88
CA ARG A 16 24.80 10.57 -21.20
C ARG A 16 25.77 9.43 -20.88
N SER A 17 27.08 9.72 -20.78
CA SER A 17 28.11 8.69 -20.54
C SER A 17 28.33 8.34 -19.06
N VAL A 18 27.91 9.19 -18.12
CA VAL A 18 28.15 8.98 -16.68
C VAL A 18 27.14 8.00 -16.06
N HIS A 19 25.92 7.89 -16.60
CA HIS A 19 24.90 6.99 -16.06
C HIS A 19 25.12 5.51 -16.46
N HIS A 20 25.73 5.24 -17.58
CA HIS A 20 26.04 3.86 -18.01
C HIS A 20 27.29 3.29 -17.31
N ALA A 21 28.22 4.15 -16.87
CA ALA A 21 29.41 3.72 -16.13
C ALA A 21 29.08 3.25 -14.70
N SER A 22 28.07 3.81 -14.07
CA SER A 22 27.67 3.43 -12.70
C SER A 22 27.01 2.05 -12.62
N ILE A 23 26.25 1.65 -13.63
CA ILE A 23 25.60 0.33 -13.69
C ILE A 23 26.64 -0.76 -14.00
N VAL A 24 27.58 -0.49 -14.87
CA VAL A 24 28.67 -1.44 -15.20
C VAL A 24 29.64 -1.61 -14.02
N ALA A 25 29.86 -0.57 -13.23
CA ALA A 25 30.71 -0.65 -12.02
C ALA A 25 30.04 -1.46 -10.89
N ALA A 26 28.72 -1.36 -10.71
CA ALA A 26 27.99 -2.15 -9.73
C ALA A 26 27.96 -3.66 -10.10
N ILE A 27 27.86 -3.98 -11.38
CA ILE A 27 27.92 -5.35 -11.88
C ILE A 27 29.35 -5.90 -11.77
N ALA A 28 30.39 -5.10 -12.04
CA ALA A 28 31.78 -5.52 -11.92
C ALA A 28 32.22 -5.76 -10.47
N LEU A 29 31.70 -5.00 -9.50
CA LEU A 29 31.97 -5.26 -8.07
C LEU A 29 31.27 -6.54 -7.55
N ALA A 30 30.14 -6.93 -8.11
CA ALA A 30 29.46 -8.16 -7.75
C ALA A 30 30.22 -9.43 -8.23
N PHE A 31 31.07 -9.30 -9.26
CA PHE A 31 31.86 -10.40 -9.81
C PHE A 31 33.28 -10.51 -9.23
N GLN A 32 33.73 -9.57 -8.37
CA GLN A 32 35.11 -9.56 -7.86
C GLN A 32 35.29 -10.00 -6.41
N LEU A 33 34.39 -10.81 -5.84
CA LEU A 33 34.58 -11.43 -4.51
C LEU A 33 34.22 -12.93 -4.57
N PRO A 34 34.98 -13.81 -3.97
CA PRO A 34 36.41 -13.99 -3.72
C PRO A 34 36.97 -15.25 -4.39
N ALA A 35 38.10 -15.15 -5.00
CA ALA A 35 38.96 -16.30 -5.29
C ALA A 35 39.96 -16.49 -4.13
N ALA A 36 39.49 -16.91 -2.97
CA ALA A 36 40.38 -17.36 -1.89
C ALA A 36 39.65 -18.41 -1.04
N PHE A 37 40.06 -19.63 -1.20
CA PHE A 37 39.78 -20.88 -0.51
C PHE A 37 39.21 -21.97 -1.45
N ALA A 38 40.04 -22.43 -2.39
CA ALA A 38 39.90 -23.74 -2.98
C ALA A 38 41.06 -24.60 -2.48
N GLN A 39 40.78 -25.43 -1.50
CA GLN A 39 41.65 -26.57 -1.16
C GLN A 39 40.96 -27.85 -1.54
N SER A 40 41.61 -28.55 -2.48
CA SER A 40 41.55 -29.97 -2.87
C SER A 40 40.32 -30.80 -2.45
N ALA A 41 39.54 -31.22 -3.44
CA ALA A 41 38.61 -32.35 -3.29
C ALA A 41 39.08 -33.52 -4.13
N ASP A 42 39.17 -34.68 -3.47
CA ASP A 42 39.36 -36.01 -4.05
C ASP A 42 38.17 -36.42 -4.91
N THR A 43 38.52 -37.13 -5.99
CA THR A 43 37.60 -37.71 -6.97
C THR A 43 36.72 -38.82 -6.36
N ALA A 44 35.40 -38.66 -6.38
CA ALA A 44 34.42 -39.74 -6.22
C ALA A 44 33.28 -39.61 -7.25
N ALA A 45 32.81 -40.78 -7.72
CA ALA A 45 31.87 -41.02 -8.81
C ALA A 45 30.51 -40.33 -8.74
N PRO A 46 29.76 -40.18 -9.86
CA PRO A 46 28.55 -39.36 -9.94
C PRO A 46 27.40 -39.95 -9.13
N ALA A 47 27.01 -39.26 -8.06
CA ALA A 47 25.80 -39.53 -7.32
C ALA A 47 24.61 -38.80 -7.92
N GLU A 48 23.48 -39.47 -7.99
CA GLU A 48 22.18 -38.92 -8.39
C GLU A 48 21.91 -37.62 -7.66
N THR A 49 21.63 -36.56 -8.41
CA THR A 49 21.33 -35.23 -7.88
C THR A 49 19.91 -35.20 -7.31
N THR A 50 19.72 -35.66 -6.11
CA THR A 50 18.55 -35.33 -5.31
C THR A 50 18.71 -33.87 -4.89
N LEU A 51 17.77 -32.99 -5.34
CA LEU A 51 17.65 -31.63 -4.81
C LEU A 51 17.59 -31.68 -3.27
N PRO A 52 18.32 -30.84 -2.55
CA PRO A 52 18.27 -30.83 -1.10
C PRO A 52 16.84 -30.65 -0.63
N ALA A 53 16.32 -31.62 0.10
CA ALA A 53 15.08 -31.45 0.83
C ALA A 53 15.22 -30.18 1.68
N VAL A 54 14.29 -29.27 1.56
CA VAL A 54 14.19 -28.12 2.46
C VAL A 54 13.99 -28.69 3.86
N LYS A 55 15.09 -28.82 4.62
CA LYS A 55 15.00 -29.10 6.04
C LYS A 55 14.33 -27.91 6.67
N ILE A 56 13.07 -28.04 7.07
CA ILE A 56 12.46 -27.16 8.05
C ILE A 56 13.26 -27.37 9.33
N GLN A 57 14.25 -26.51 9.59
CA GLN A 57 14.87 -26.45 10.91
C GLN A 57 13.78 -25.96 11.86
N ALA A 58 13.58 -26.68 12.95
CA ALA A 58 12.77 -26.19 14.07
C ALA A 58 13.23 -24.77 14.40
N SER A 59 12.32 -23.83 14.36
CA SER A 59 12.59 -22.42 14.62
C SER A 59 13.24 -22.29 16.01
N LYS A 60 14.36 -21.58 16.10
CA LYS A 60 14.74 -20.87 17.33
C LYS A 60 13.47 -20.20 17.85
N GLU A 61 13.27 -20.22 19.16
CA GLU A 61 12.22 -19.46 19.79
C GLU A 61 12.27 -18.02 19.25
N ALA A 62 11.17 -17.55 18.63
CA ALA A 62 11.14 -16.22 18.01
C ALA A 62 11.40 -15.16 19.07
N LEU A 63 12.33 -14.26 18.82
CA LEU A 63 12.60 -13.14 19.72
C LEU A 63 11.40 -12.19 19.68
N PRO A 64 11.11 -11.48 20.79
CA PRO A 64 10.11 -10.42 20.76
C PRO A 64 10.39 -9.43 19.62
N GLY A 65 9.41 -9.19 18.76
CA GLY A 65 9.56 -8.31 17.58
C GLY A 65 9.94 -9.01 16.28
N ASP A 66 10.26 -10.30 16.29
CA ASP A 66 10.48 -11.08 15.07
C ASP A 66 9.17 -11.21 14.26
N LEU A 67 9.33 -11.29 12.94
CA LEU A 67 8.19 -11.50 12.03
C LEU A 67 7.57 -12.88 12.26
N GLU A 68 6.26 -12.93 12.39
CA GLU A 68 5.52 -14.17 12.48
C GLU A 68 5.77 -15.06 11.25
N PRO A 69 5.82 -16.40 11.41
CA PRO A 69 6.06 -17.32 10.31
C PRO A 69 4.95 -17.26 9.26
N THR A 70 5.23 -17.79 8.08
CA THR A 70 4.27 -17.86 6.97
C THR A 70 3.49 -19.17 6.99
N PHE A 71 2.32 -19.20 6.35
CA PHE A 71 1.70 -20.45 5.93
C PHE A 71 2.57 -21.18 4.91
N ALA A 72 2.38 -22.49 4.77
CA ALA A 72 3.06 -23.24 3.74
C ALA A 72 2.85 -22.61 2.36
N GLY A 73 3.90 -22.54 1.56
CA GLY A 73 3.92 -21.76 0.31
C GLY A 73 4.56 -20.38 0.46
N GLY A 74 4.63 -19.82 1.66
CA GLY A 74 5.41 -18.63 1.97
C GLY A 74 4.80 -17.29 1.54
N GLN A 75 3.61 -17.26 0.94
CA GLN A 75 3.01 -16.07 0.32
C GLN A 75 2.18 -15.21 1.28
N VAL A 76 1.67 -15.82 2.37
CA VAL A 76 0.86 -15.14 3.40
C VAL A 76 1.41 -15.50 4.78
N ALA A 77 1.52 -14.51 5.67
CA ALA A 77 2.00 -14.72 7.03
C ALA A 77 0.86 -15.14 7.98
N ARG A 78 1.23 -15.87 9.05
CA ARG A 78 0.32 -16.33 10.11
C ARG A 78 0.07 -15.26 11.17
N GLY A 79 0.84 -14.18 11.15
CA GLY A 79 0.68 -13.04 12.03
C GLY A 79 1.10 -11.75 11.37
N SER A 80 0.89 -10.66 12.06
CA SER A 80 0.99 -9.30 11.54
C SER A 80 1.45 -8.33 12.62
N ASP A 81 1.83 -7.13 12.22
CA ASP A 81 2.03 -6.02 13.14
C ASP A 81 0.69 -5.33 13.45
N PHE A 82 0.31 -5.35 14.72
CA PHE A 82 -0.91 -4.73 15.23
C PHE A 82 -0.61 -3.40 15.95
N GLY A 83 0.37 -2.65 15.49
CA GLY A 83 0.73 -1.34 16.03
C GLY A 83 1.11 -1.40 17.51
N VAL A 84 0.35 -0.74 18.39
CA VAL A 84 0.63 -0.73 19.84
C VAL A 84 0.71 -2.14 20.46
N LEU A 85 -0.02 -3.12 19.89
CA LEU A 85 0.03 -4.52 20.33
C LEU A 85 1.27 -5.27 19.80
N GLY A 86 1.98 -4.72 18.81
CA GLY A 86 3.16 -5.34 18.18
C GLY A 86 2.83 -6.56 17.33
N GLN A 87 3.86 -7.36 17.05
CA GLN A 87 3.72 -8.60 16.29
C GLN A 87 2.90 -9.63 17.07
N GLN A 88 1.80 -10.11 16.47
CA GLN A 88 0.91 -11.10 17.05
C GLN A 88 0.45 -12.10 15.99
N LYS A 89 0.15 -13.32 16.42
CA LYS A 89 -0.51 -14.31 15.54
C LYS A 89 -1.92 -13.87 15.23
N ASN A 90 -2.32 -13.95 13.96
CA ASN A 90 -3.66 -13.55 13.53
C ASN A 90 -4.78 -14.32 14.25
N ILE A 91 -4.52 -15.58 14.66
CA ILE A 91 -5.50 -16.42 15.37
C ILE A 91 -5.75 -15.97 16.82
N ASP A 92 -4.82 -15.21 17.42
CA ASP A 92 -4.87 -14.79 18.83
C ASP A 92 -5.44 -13.38 19.01
N VAL A 93 -5.74 -12.66 17.93
CA VAL A 93 -6.27 -11.29 17.99
C VAL A 93 -7.68 -11.21 17.46
N PRO A 94 -8.52 -10.30 18.00
CA PRO A 94 -9.93 -10.18 17.62
C PRO A 94 -10.16 -9.33 16.36
N PHE A 95 -9.20 -9.31 15.40
CA PHE A 95 -9.28 -8.46 14.20
C PHE A 95 -9.09 -9.27 12.93
N SER A 96 -9.69 -8.82 11.82
CA SER A 96 -9.42 -9.34 10.49
C SER A 96 -8.21 -8.66 9.89
N MET A 97 -7.19 -9.45 9.54
CA MET A 97 -5.95 -8.98 8.90
C MET A 97 -5.39 -10.03 7.96
N THR A 98 -4.75 -9.57 6.90
CA THR A 98 -3.99 -10.43 5.97
C THR A 98 -2.63 -9.79 5.73
N THR A 99 -1.55 -10.56 5.86
CA THR A 99 -0.19 -10.08 5.61
C THR A 99 0.41 -10.81 4.42
N TYR A 100 0.63 -10.08 3.34
CA TYR A 100 1.31 -10.55 2.14
C TYR A 100 2.81 -10.38 2.27
N THR A 101 3.58 -11.35 1.74
CA THR A 101 5.03 -11.42 1.95
C THR A 101 5.82 -11.00 0.71
N SER A 102 7.10 -10.72 0.89
CA SER A 102 8.08 -10.52 -0.20
C SER A 102 8.07 -11.68 -1.21
N LYS A 103 7.80 -12.91 -0.74
CA LYS A 103 7.67 -14.06 -1.65
C LYS A 103 6.48 -13.93 -2.60
N LEU A 104 5.33 -13.45 -2.15
CA LEU A 104 4.19 -13.16 -3.04
C LEU A 104 4.57 -12.09 -4.06
N ILE A 105 5.19 -11.01 -3.61
CA ILE A 105 5.66 -9.91 -4.46
C ILE A 105 6.53 -10.44 -5.59
N GLU A 106 7.53 -11.26 -5.25
CA GLU A 106 8.44 -11.87 -6.22
C GLU A 106 7.74 -12.87 -7.15
N ASP A 107 6.90 -13.77 -6.60
CA ASP A 107 6.24 -14.83 -7.36
C ASP A 107 5.26 -14.26 -8.40
N GLN A 108 4.58 -13.15 -8.09
CA GLN A 108 3.63 -12.48 -8.96
C GLN A 108 4.26 -11.35 -9.80
N GLN A 109 5.56 -11.07 -9.61
CA GLN A 109 6.23 -9.93 -10.25
C GLN A 109 5.49 -8.61 -9.96
N ALA A 110 4.98 -8.45 -8.72
CA ALA A 110 4.23 -7.29 -8.29
C ALA A 110 5.17 -6.08 -8.18
N ARG A 111 4.94 -5.03 -8.96
CA ARG A 111 5.78 -3.83 -9.05
C ARG A 111 5.25 -2.67 -8.23
N THR A 112 3.98 -2.74 -7.90
CA THR A 112 3.24 -1.70 -7.20
C THR A 112 2.47 -2.28 -6.05
N LEU A 113 2.14 -1.43 -5.09
CA LEU A 113 1.30 -1.85 -3.97
C LEU A 113 -0.08 -2.34 -4.44
N ALA A 114 -0.62 -1.75 -5.51
CA ALA A 114 -1.87 -2.20 -6.12
C ALA A 114 -1.82 -3.66 -6.59
N ASP A 115 -0.69 -4.10 -7.18
CA ASP A 115 -0.53 -5.49 -7.63
C ASP A 115 -0.59 -6.48 -6.48
N VAL A 116 -0.05 -6.12 -5.31
CA VAL A 116 -0.11 -6.92 -4.08
C VAL A 116 -1.52 -6.96 -3.54
N LEU A 117 -2.17 -5.80 -3.45
CA LEU A 117 -3.51 -5.64 -2.87
C LEU A 117 -4.63 -6.23 -3.73
N ASP A 118 -4.39 -6.40 -5.03
CA ASP A 118 -5.28 -7.14 -5.94
C ASP A 118 -5.53 -8.60 -5.51
N ASN A 119 -4.78 -9.12 -4.55
CA ASN A 119 -5.01 -10.44 -3.95
C ASN A 119 -6.07 -10.40 -2.84
N ASP A 120 -6.39 -9.23 -2.29
CA ASP A 120 -7.38 -9.11 -1.21
C ASP A 120 -8.79 -8.83 -1.76
N PRO A 121 -9.78 -9.69 -1.45
CA PRO A 121 -11.15 -9.48 -1.94
C PRO A 121 -11.86 -8.27 -1.32
N ALA A 122 -11.36 -7.74 -0.21
CA ALA A 122 -11.92 -6.55 0.45
C ALA A 122 -11.31 -5.25 -0.06
N VAL A 123 -10.28 -5.31 -0.93
CA VAL A 123 -9.53 -4.14 -1.40
C VAL A 123 -9.66 -4.00 -2.92
N ARG A 124 -9.82 -2.76 -3.38
CA ARG A 124 -9.74 -2.38 -4.80
C ARG A 124 -8.95 -1.10 -4.94
N THR A 125 -8.22 -0.99 -6.05
CA THR A 125 -7.54 0.25 -6.44
C THR A 125 -8.57 1.20 -7.05
N ALA A 126 -8.60 2.44 -6.56
CA ALA A 126 -9.48 3.49 -7.05
C ALA A 126 -8.82 4.27 -8.20
N TYR A 127 -7.60 4.76 -7.99
CA TYR A 127 -6.85 5.50 -8.99
C TYR A 127 -5.55 4.76 -9.32
N GLY A 128 -5.15 4.81 -10.60
CA GLY A 128 -3.92 4.20 -11.10
C GLY A 128 -2.82 5.23 -11.38
N PHE A 129 -1.79 4.82 -12.10
CA PHE A 129 -0.55 5.57 -12.30
C PHE A 129 -0.65 6.88 -13.07
N GLY A 130 -1.62 7.06 -13.94
CA GLY A 130 -1.81 8.29 -14.70
C GLY A 130 -2.32 9.47 -13.87
N ASN A 131 -2.43 9.27 -12.56
CA ASN A 131 -2.87 10.26 -11.61
C ASN A 131 -1.75 10.55 -10.62
N PHE A 132 -1.90 11.62 -9.86
CA PHE A 132 -0.92 12.01 -8.85
C PHE A 132 -0.99 11.16 -7.56
N SER A 133 -1.89 10.18 -7.45
CA SER A 133 -1.95 9.27 -6.30
C SER A 133 -2.51 7.89 -6.63
N GLN A 134 -2.08 6.88 -5.88
CA GLN A 134 -2.85 5.65 -5.71
C GLN A 134 -3.82 5.83 -4.54
N VAL A 135 -5.08 5.48 -4.77
CA VAL A 135 -6.13 5.44 -3.74
C VAL A 135 -6.68 4.03 -3.72
N PHE A 136 -6.86 3.50 -2.52
CA PHE A 136 -7.42 2.17 -2.30
C PHE A 136 -8.81 2.29 -1.69
N VAL A 137 -9.66 1.31 -1.95
CA VAL A 137 -10.98 1.19 -1.33
C VAL A 137 -10.97 -0.08 -0.49
N ILE A 138 -11.12 0.04 0.83
CA ILE A 138 -11.15 -1.07 1.77
C ILE A 138 -12.55 -1.12 2.41
N ARG A 139 -13.25 -2.26 2.31
CA ARG A 139 -14.64 -2.40 2.79
C ARG A 139 -15.59 -1.31 2.28
N GLY A 140 -15.29 -0.75 1.09
CA GLY A 140 -16.07 0.32 0.46
C GLY A 140 -15.72 1.73 0.91
N PHE A 141 -14.73 1.95 1.75
CA PHE A 141 -14.22 3.27 2.12
C PHE A 141 -12.88 3.55 1.42
N GLU A 142 -12.74 4.75 0.88
CA GLU A 142 -11.52 5.19 0.24
C GLU A 142 -10.43 5.44 1.29
N MET A 143 -9.19 5.09 0.94
CA MET A 143 -7.98 5.33 1.73
C MET A 143 -6.89 5.88 0.82
N THR A 144 -6.38 7.05 1.17
CA THR A 144 -5.29 7.70 0.42
C THR A 144 -3.93 7.10 0.79
N GLY A 145 -2.93 7.29 -0.08
CA GLY A 145 -1.56 6.86 0.17
C GLY A 145 -0.94 7.48 1.43
N ASP A 146 -1.35 8.69 1.79
CA ASP A 146 -0.90 9.39 3.01
C ASP A 146 -1.23 8.64 4.31
N ASP A 147 -2.26 7.79 4.28
CA ASP A 147 -2.73 7.02 5.43
C ASP A 147 -2.14 5.61 5.52
N ILE A 148 -1.13 5.30 4.71
CA ILE A 148 -0.33 4.08 4.81
C ILE A 148 0.78 4.29 5.84
N SER A 149 0.99 3.32 6.73
CA SER A 149 2.11 3.33 7.68
C SER A 149 3.31 2.55 7.15
N LEU A 150 4.51 2.94 7.58
CA LEU A 150 5.77 2.26 7.28
C LEU A 150 6.46 1.86 8.57
N ASN A 151 6.71 0.57 8.77
CA ASN A 151 7.23 0.00 10.02
C ASN A 151 6.45 0.48 11.27
N GLY A 152 5.11 0.63 11.15
CA GLY A 152 4.20 1.08 12.19
C GLY A 152 4.04 2.60 12.32
N LEU A 153 4.84 3.41 11.65
CA LEU A 153 4.80 4.87 11.73
C LEU A 153 3.96 5.48 10.59
N TYR A 154 2.97 6.29 10.94
CA TYR A 154 2.18 7.06 9.98
C TYR A 154 2.93 8.31 9.47
N GLY A 155 2.52 8.82 8.32
CA GLY A 155 2.99 10.06 7.70
C GLY A 155 4.34 9.97 7.01
N ILE A 156 5.10 8.88 7.17
CA ILE A 156 6.45 8.73 6.62
C ILE A 156 6.59 7.73 5.47
N THR A 157 5.49 7.12 5.04
CA THR A 157 5.46 6.31 3.81
C THR A 157 5.57 7.21 2.59
N PRO A 158 6.25 6.82 1.47
CA PRO A 158 6.17 7.53 0.22
C PRO A 158 4.71 7.85 -0.13
N ARG A 159 4.43 9.12 -0.43
CA ARG A 159 3.08 9.68 -0.36
C ARG A 159 2.13 9.12 -1.43
N GLN A 160 2.59 9.00 -2.68
CA GLN A 160 1.68 8.74 -3.81
C GLN A 160 1.79 7.33 -4.36
N LEU A 161 2.98 6.89 -4.68
CA LEU A 161 3.28 5.60 -5.27
C LEU A 161 4.37 4.92 -4.46
N VAL A 162 4.19 3.67 -4.08
CA VAL A 162 5.16 2.90 -3.31
C VAL A 162 5.72 1.77 -4.15
N SER A 163 7.05 1.72 -4.28
CA SER A 163 7.76 0.57 -4.85
C SER A 163 7.73 -0.62 -3.91
N THR A 164 7.50 -1.81 -4.44
CA THR A 164 7.44 -3.05 -3.65
C THR A 164 8.80 -3.72 -3.44
N ASP A 165 9.87 -3.25 -4.10
CA ASP A 165 11.18 -3.91 -4.14
C ASP A 165 11.84 -4.07 -2.76
N ALA A 166 11.64 -3.08 -1.89
CA ALA A 166 12.20 -3.07 -0.54
C ALA A 166 11.26 -3.65 0.53
N LEU A 167 10.06 -4.14 0.16
CA LEU A 167 9.05 -4.59 1.10
C LEU A 167 9.21 -6.07 1.47
N GLU A 168 9.23 -6.35 2.77
CA GLU A 168 9.17 -7.71 3.33
C GLU A 168 7.72 -8.14 3.56
N ARG A 169 6.88 -7.24 4.07
CA ARG A 169 5.47 -7.49 4.40
C ARG A 169 4.60 -6.33 3.98
N VAL A 170 3.39 -6.67 3.55
CA VAL A 170 2.27 -5.74 3.34
C VAL A 170 1.12 -6.23 4.21
N ASP A 171 0.92 -5.57 5.35
CA ASP A 171 -0.15 -5.86 6.28
C ASP A 171 -1.41 -5.11 5.85
N VAL A 172 -2.52 -5.83 5.66
CA VAL A 172 -3.83 -5.26 5.31
C VAL A 172 -4.77 -5.49 6.49
N PHE A 173 -4.96 -4.46 7.27
CA PHE A 173 -5.94 -4.44 8.35
C PHE A 173 -7.32 -4.11 7.79
N LYS A 174 -8.36 -4.84 8.21
CA LYS A 174 -9.73 -4.67 7.74
C LYS A 174 -10.60 -4.12 8.84
N GLY A 175 -11.13 -2.92 8.64
CA GLY A 175 -11.99 -2.22 9.57
C GLY A 175 -11.34 -1.09 10.36
N ALA A 176 -12.09 -0.49 11.27
CA ALA A 176 -11.70 0.65 12.08
C ALA A 176 -10.48 0.32 12.97
N ASN A 177 -9.38 1.05 12.83
CA ASN A 177 -8.08 0.72 13.42
C ASN A 177 -7.42 1.84 14.23
N ALA A 178 -8.14 2.90 14.55
CA ALA A 178 -7.54 4.05 15.27
C ALA A 178 -6.91 3.68 16.62
N PHE A 179 -7.40 2.62 17.28
CA PHE A 179 -6.76 2.14 18.51
C PHE A 179 -5.35 1.59 18.24
N LEU A 180 -5.11 0.85 17.17
CA LEU A 180 -3.86 0.14 16.90
C LEU A 180 -2.73 1.09 16.53
N GLY A 181 -2.91 1.89 15.50
CA GLY A 181 -1.88 2.79 14.97
C GLY A 181 -2.05 4.28 15.34
N GLY A 182 -3.20 4.66 15.88
CA GLY A 182 -3.61 6.05 16.00
C GLY A 182 -4.44 6.52 14.81
N ALA A 183 -4.82 7.79 14.82
CA ALA A 183 -5.47 8.41 13.67
C ALA A 183 -4.46 8.57 12.53
N SER A 184 -4.88 8.28 11.32
CA SER A 184 -4.09 8.48 10.12
C SER A 184 -4.06 9.96 9.71
N PRO A 185 -3.00 10.45 9.03
CA PRO A 185 -2.81 11.87 8.76
C PRO A 185 -3.96 12.58 8.05
N THR A 186 -4.61 11.91 7.10
CA THR A 186 -5.76 12.47 6.37
C THR A 186 -7.11 11.95 6.89
N GLY A 187 -7.09 10.97 7.82
CA GLY A 187 -8.29 10.41 8.43
C GLY A 187 -9.12 9.53 7.51
N THR A 188 -8.55 9.01 6.42
CA THR A 188 -9.28 8.19 5.44
C THR A 188 -9.25 6.68 5.77
N ALA A 189 -8.43 6.22 6.72
CA ALA A 189 -8.29 4.82 7.10
C ALA A 189 -9.48 4.27 7.93
N ILE A 190 -10.71 4.48 7.44
CA ILE A 190 -11.96 4.11 8.12
C ILE A 190 -12.33 2.66 7.87
N GLY A 191 -12.24 2.23 6.61
CA GLY A 191 -12.57 0.85 6.20
C GLY A 191 -11.46 -0.15 6.47
N GLY A 192 -10.27 0.33 6.80
CA GLY A 192 -9.07 -0.46 7.05
C GLY A 192 -7.80 0.37 7.05
N GLY A 193 -6.66 -0.28 7.14
CA GLY A 193 -5.34 0.34 7.07
C GLY A 193 -4.33 -0.57 6.40
N ILE A 194 -3.25 0.00 5.92
CA ILE A 194 -2.13 -0.72 5.33
C ILE A 194 -0.87 -0.34 6.10
N ASN A 195 -0.08 -1.34 6.49
CA ASN A 195 1.24 -1.13 7.05
C ASN A 195 2.26 -1.85 6.18
N LEU A 196 3.35 -1.17 5.85
CA LEU A 196 4.45 -1.70 5.07
C LEU A 196 5.62 -2.00 6.00
N GLN A 197 6.27 -3.14 5.81
CA GLN A 197 7.47 -3.50 6.56
C GLN A 197 8.64 -3.69 5.60
N LEU A 198 9.75 -3.02 5.87
CA LEU A 198 10.95 -3.08 5.03
C LEU A 198 11.75 -4.38 5.27
N LYS A 199 12.40 -4.86 4.20
CA LYS A 199 13.31 -6.03 4.25
C LYS A 199 14.48 -5.77 5.18
N ARG A 200 14.88 -6.80 5.95
CA ARG A 200 16.07 -6.82 6.81
C ARG A 200 16.98 -8.00 6.45
N ALA A 201 18.20 -7.98 6.96
CA ALA A 201 19.14 -9.07 6.75
C ALA A 201 18.64 -10.35 7.45
N ASP A 202 18.49 -11.42 6.67
CA ASP A 202 18.23 -12.76 7.19
C ASP A 202 19.50 -13.36 7.81
N ASP A 203 19.36 -14.46 8.57
CA ASP A 203 20.49 -15.20 9.12
C ASP A 203 21.36 -15.82 8.01
N LYS A 204 20.78 -16.09 6.84
CA LYS A 204 21.50 -16.58 5.67
C LYS A 204 21.94 -15.43 4.79
N PRO A 205 23.22 -15.39 4.38
CA PRO A 205 23.68 -14.41 3.40
C PRO A 205 22.87 -14.48 2.11
N LEU A 206 22.48 -13.33 1.56
CA LEU A 206 21.77 -13.22 0.31
C LEU A 206 22.53 -12.27 -0.64
N THR A 207 22.74 -12.71 -1.88
CA THR A 207 23.04 -11.81 -3.02
C THR A 207 22.11 -12.23 -4.14
N ARG A 208 21.10 -11.44 -4.39
CA ARG A 208 20.08 -11.72 -5.40
C ARG A 208 20.08 -10.62 -6.46
N VAL A 209 20.10 -11.05 -7.72
CA VAL A 209 19.95 -10.17 -8.87
C VAL A 209 18.72 -10.60 -9.64
N THR A 210 17.83 -9.66 -9.91
CA THR A 210 16.67 -9.84 -10.78
C THR A 210 16.81 -8.92 -11.98
N VAL A 211 16.61 -9.46 -13.18
CA VAL A 211 16.40 -8.68 -14.39
C VAL A 211 15.01 -8.95 -14.91
N GLU A 212 14.33 -7.93 -15.40
CA GLU A 212 12.95 -8.02 -15.78
C GLU A 212 12.63 -7.14 -16.98
N GLY A 213 11.54 -7.45 -17.68
CA GLY A 213 11.05 -6.65 -18.78
C GLY A 213 9.57 -6.86 -19.02
N SER A 214 8.93 -5.88 -19.66
CA SER A 214 7.58 -5.98 -20.17
C SER A 214 7.57 -6.09 -21.69
N GLY A 215 6.49 -6.66 -22.23
CA GLY A 215 6.30 -6.79 -23.68
C GLY A 215 6.16 -5.45 -24.42
N SER A 216 6.05 -4.34 -23.69
CA SER A 216 5.91 -2.99 -24.24
C SER A 216 7.23 -2.22 -24.31
N GLY A 217 8.33 -2.80 -23.80
CA GLY A 217 9.67 -2.19 -23.87
C GLY A 217 10.21 -1.61 -22.57
N GLU A 218 9.51 -1.77 -21.45
CA GLU A 218 10.06 -1.46 -20.14
C GLU A 218 11.05 -2.53 -19.72
N PHE A 219 12.22 -2.12 -19.23
CA PHE A 219 13.28 -3.00 -18.72
C PHE A 219 13.68 -2.56 -17.30
N GLY A 220 13.98 -3.54 -16.45
CA GLY A 220 14.39 -3.29 -15.08
C GLY A 220 15.45 -4.24 -14.56
N ALA A 221 16.13 -3.80 -13.51
CA ALA A 221 17.05 -4.60 -12.74
C ALA A 221 16.91 -4.29 -11.25
N HIS A 222 16.96 -5.33 -10.42
CA HIS A 222 16.91 -5.23 -8.97
C HIS A 222 18.06 -6.03 -8.35
N LEU A 223 18.80 -5.40 -7.43
CA LEU A 223 19.84 -5.98 -6.60
C LEU A 223 19.36 -6.01 -5.15
N ASP A 224 19.43 -7.17 -4.51
CA ASP A 224 19.06 -7.38 -3.11
C ASP A 224 20.19 -8.13 -2.39
N VAL A 225 20.88 -7.45 -1.47
CA VAL A 225 22.03 -7.97 -0.74
C VAL A 225 21.78 -7.90 0.76
N GLY A 226 21.86 -9.05 1.42
CA GLY A 226 21.73 -9.16 2.88
C GLY A 226 22.94 -9.86 3.48
N ARG A 227 23.51 -9.32 4.54
CA ARG A 227 24.63 -9.90 5.30
C ARG A 227 24.47 -9.64 6.79
N ARG A 228 24.96 -10.60 7.57
CA ARG A 228 25.12 -10.44 9.01
C ARG A 228 26.58 -10.58 9.39
N PHE A 229 26.99 -9.88 10.46
CA PHE A 229 28.35 -9.78 10.93
C PHE A 229 28.41 -9.84 12.47
N GLY A 230 29.61 -10.13 12.99
CA GLY A 230 29.89 -10.25 14.41
C GLY A 230 30.00 -11.72 14.83
N SER A 231 30.45 -11.97 16.06
CA SER A 231 30.66 -13.32 16.57
C SER A 231 29.37 -14.14 16.72
N GLU A 232 28.23 -13.45 16.82
CA GLU A 232 26.90 -14.04 17.01
C GLU A 232 25.92 -13.52 15.92
N ASP A 233 26.45 -13.09 14.77
CA ASP A 233 25.65 -12.50 13.67
C ASP A 233 24.73 -11.35 14.10
N GLN A 234 25.18 -10.58 15.11
CA GLN A 234 24.35 -9.55 15.74
C GLN A 234 24.14 -8.32 14.87
N PHE A 235 25.05 -7.98 13.94
CA PHE A 235 24.89 -6.84 13.02
C PHE A 235 24.34 -7.32 11.69
N GLY A 236 23.23 -6.72 11.24
CA GLY A 236 22.62 -6.97 9.95
C GLY A 236 22.70 -5.73 9.05
N ILE A 237 22.94 -5.95 7.75
CA ILE A 237 22.75 -4.96 6.69
C ILE A 237 21.99 -5.59 5.53
N ARG A 238 20.97 -4.90 5.04
CA ARG A 238 20.27 -5.23 3.80
C ARG A 238 20.26 -4.03 2.88
N VAL A 239 20.58 -4.24 1.62
CA VAL A 239 20.56 -3.20 0.58
C VAL A 239 19.70 -3.69 -0.55
N ASN A 240 18.72 -2.87 -0.95
CA ASN A 240 17.89 -3.08 -2.11
C ASN A 240 18.07 -1.90 -3.06
N GLN A 241 18.36 -2.19 -4.33
CA GLN A 241 18.47 -1.20 -5.40
C GLN A 241 17.69 -1.69 -6.60
N ALA A 242 16.64 -0.96 -7.00
CA ALA A 242 15.85 -1.26 -8.18
C ALA A 242 15.81 -0.09 -9.14
N ASN A 243 15.86 -0.39 -10.43
CA ASN A 243 15.68 0.59 -11.50
C ASN A 243 14.84 -0.02 -12.60
N ARG A 244 13.84 0.72 -13.08
CA ARG A 244 13.00 0.39 -14.24
C ARG A 244 12.88 1.62 -15.14
N ASP A 245 12.87 1.41 -16.44
CA ASP A 245 12.72 2.49 -17.42
C ASP A 245 12.11 1.92 -18.71
N GLY A 246 11.12 2.58 -19.27
CA GLY A 246 10.54 2.21 -20.56
C GLY A 246 9.04 2.44 -20.69
N GLU A 247 8.47 2.01 -21.79
CA GLU A 247 7.06 2.14 -22.09
C GLU A 247 6.25 1.07 -21.36
N THR A 248 5.11 1.48 -20.79
CA THR A 248 4.12 0.57 -20.21
C THR A 248 3.25 -0.06 -21.30
N SER A 249 2.28 -0.88 -20.91
CA SER A 249 1.31 -1.44 -21.86
C SER A 249 0.20 -0.45 -22.27
N ILE A 250 0.24 0.78 -21.77
CA ILE A 250 -0.62 1.90 -22.19
C ILE A 250 0.13 2.67 -23.28
N ASP A 251 -0.49 2.87 -24.42
CA ASP A 251 0.16 3.46 -25.61
C ASP A 251 0.80 4.83 -25.27
N GLY A 252 2.11 4.97 -25.48
CA GLY A 252 2.87 6.20 -25.22
C GLY A 252 3.13 6.53 -23.75
N GLU A 253 2.58 5.78 -22.80
CA GLU A 253 2.89 5.97 -21.38
C GLU A 253 4.29 5.43 -21.08
N HIS A 254 5.17 6.32 -20.61
CA HIS A 254 6.55 5.97 -20.25
C HIS A 254 6.75 6.13 -18.75
N ARG A 255 7.32 5.11 -18.13
CA ARG A 255 7.59 5.09 -16.69
C ARG A 255 9.07 4.92 -16.40
N ARG A 256 9.55 5.66 -15.41
CA ARG A 256 10.87 5.47 -14.79
C ARG A 256 10.71 5.36 -13.30
N ASP A 257 11.33 4.33 -12.72
CA ASP A 257 11.32 4.03 -11.30
C ASP A 257 12.76 3.79 -10.83
N ASN A 258 13.14 4.45 -9.73
CA ASN A 258 14.40 4.25 -9.05
C ASN A 258 14.13 4.15 -7.55
N THR A 259 14.52 3.04 -6.94
CA THR A 259 14.33 2.79 -5.50
C THR A 259 15.63 2.29 -4.89
N THR A 260 16.06 2.93 -3.81
CA THR A 260 17.21 2.52 -2.98
C THR A 260 16.72 2.39 -1.54
N ALA A 261 16.94 1.23 -0.95
CA ALA A 261 16.66 1.03 0.47
C ALA A 261 17.87 0.40 1.16
N VAL A 262 18.17 0.89 2.37
CA VAL A 262 19.21 0.35 3.24
C VAL A 262 18.59 0.13 4.61
N ALA A 263 18.66 -1.10 5.10
CA ALA A 263 18.24 -1.46 6.45
C ALA A 263 19.44 -1.95 7.24
N LEU A 264 19.60 -1.42 8.43
CA LEU A 264 20.62 -1.79 9.42
C LEU A 264 19.92 -2.33 10.65
N ASP A 265 20.45 -3.38 11.23
CA ASP A 265 19.96 -3.86 12.52
C ASP A 265 21.10 -4.36 13.41
N TRP A 266 20.90 -4.24 14.70
CA TRP A 266 21.72 -4.86 15.72
C TRP A 266 20.84 -5.62 16.71
N ARG A 267 21.14 -6.91 16.88
CA ARG A 267 20.41 -7.83 17.74
C ARG A 267 21.31 -8.24 18.91
N GLY A 268 21.11 -7.62 20.08
CA GLY A 268 21.72 -8.06 21.34
C GLY A 268 20.72 -8.83 22.20
N ASP A 269 21.17 -9.37 23.32
CA ASP A 269 20.35 -10.20 24.22
C ASP A 269 19.10 -9.47 24.74
N LYS A 270 19.24 -8.18 25.04
CA LYS A 270 18.16 -7.35 25.61
C LYS A 270 17.84 -6.13 24.77
N LEU A 271 18.79 -5.63 24.01
CA LEU A 271 18.64 -4.41 23.20
C LEU A 271 18.65 -4.79 21.73
N ARG A 272 17.71 -4.28 20.98
CA ARG A 272 17.63 -4.38 19.52
C ARG A 272 17.54 -2.98 18.95
N LEU A 273 18.35 -2.69 17.93
CA LEU A 273 18.39 -1.40 17.26
C LEU A 273 18.13 -1.61 15.76
N TYR A 274 17.38 -0.70 15.18
CA TYR A 274 17.04 -0.74 13.76
C TYR A 274 17.18 0.66 13.17
N GLY A 275 17.69 0.72 11.92
CA GLY A 275 17.79 1.93 11.15
C GLY A 275 17.45 1.65 9.71
N ASP A 276 16.55 2.43 9.12
CA ASP A 276 16.12 2.27 7.74
C ASP A 276 16.29 3.60 6.99
N PHE A 277 16.74 3.49 5.76
CA PHE A 277 16.77 4.56 4.79
C PHE A 277 16.08 4.09 3.52
N LEU A 278 15.16 4.89 2.99
CA LEU A 278 14.48 4.65 1.71
C LEU A 278 14.53 5.93 0.88
N TYR A 279 15.04 5.83 -0.32
CA TYR A 279 14.94 6.82 -1.37
C TYR A 279 14.17 6.24 -2.54
N GLN A 280 13.18 6.96 -3.02
CA GLN A 280 12.38 6.56 -4.16
C GLN A 280 12.17 7.75 -5.08
N ARG A 281 12.34 7.54 -6.38
CA ARG A 281 11.97 8.51 -7.40
C ARG A 281 11.22 7.80 -8.51
N GLN A 282 9.99 8.27 -8.77
CA GLN A 282 9.15 7.76 -9.83
C GLN A 282 8.75 8.88 -10.77
N ARG A 283 8.78 8.61 -12.06
CA ARG A 283 8.31 9.51 -13.10
C ARG A 283 7.41 8.75 -14.06
N VAL A 284 6.23 9.31 -14.31
CA VAL A 284 5.28 8.83 -15.31
C VAL A 284 5.07 9.97 -16.30
N ASN A 285 5.42 9.76 -17.57
CA ASN A 285 5.09 10.67 -18.65
C ASN A 285 3.88 10.12 -19.39
N ASP A 286 3.01 11.01 -19.86
CA ASP A 286 1.81 10.67 -20.62
C ASP A 286 0.91 9.66 -19.88
N GLY A 287 0.90 9.74 -18.53
CA GLY A 287 0.12 8.84 -17.70
C GLY A 287 -1.39 9.00 -17.96
N ARG A 288 -2.07 7.87 -18.22
CA ARG A 288 -3.50 7.86 -18.51
C ARG A 288 -4.32 8.34 -17.29
N PRO A 289 -5.01 9.51 -17.38
CA PRO A 289 -5.69 10.11 -16.22
C PRO A 289 -7.05 9.43 -15.94
N VAL A 290 -7.65 9.73 -14.79
CA VAL A 290 -9.07 9.48 -14.51
C VAL A 290 -9.95 10.35 -15.40
N VAL A 291 -11.22 9.97 -15.54
CA VAL A 291 -12.22 10.71 -16.31
C VAL A 291 -13.35 11.19 -15.41
N ARG A 292 -13.65 12.47 -15.44
CA ARG A 292 -14.81 13.04 -14.76
C ARG A 292 -16.03 13.04 -15.69
N VAL A 293 -17.18 12.64 -15.17
CA VAL A 293 -18.45 12.68 -15.92
C VAL A 293 -19.36 13.73 -15.29
N THR A 294 -19.79 14.69 -16.09
CA THR A 294 -20.78 15.72 -15.72
C THR A 294 -22.04 15.63 -16.57
N GLY A 295 -22.06 14.74 -17.56
CA GLY A 295 -23.22 14.42 -18.39
C GLY A 295 -24.09 13.33 -17.79
N ASP A 296 -25.16 12.98 -18.49
CA ASP A 296 -26.18 12.03 -18.05
C ASP A 296 -25.90 10.59 -18.48
N VAL A 297 -24.77 10.34 -19.13
CA VAL A 297 -24.37 9.02 -19.64
C VAL A 297 -22.91 8.72 -19.29
N VAL A 298 -22.66 7.52 -18.80
CA VAL A 298 -21.30 7.02 -18.63
C VAL A 298 -20.72 6.62 -19.98
N PRO A 299 -19.58 7.20 -20.42
CA PRO A 299 -18.96 6.83 -21.69
C PRO A 299 -18.49 5.37 -21.66
N GLN A 300 -18.47 4.71 -22.83
CA GLN A 300 -17.86 3.39 -22.95
C GLN A 300 -16.35 3.49 -22.70
N PRO A 301 -15.70 2.48 -22.09
CA PRO A 301 -14.25 2.51 -21.96
C PRO A 301 -13.59 2.46 -23.36
N PRO A 302 -12.57 3.29 -23.63
CA PRO A 302 -11.73 3.14 -24.81
C PRO A 302 -11.05 1.78 -24.90
N SER A 303 -10.39 1.46 -26.03
CA SER A 303 -9.60 0.23 -26.13
C SER A 303 -8.59 0.15 -24.97
N ALA A 304 -8.29 -1.07 -24.51
CA ALA A 304 -7.58 -1.27 -23.25
C ALA A 304 -6.23 -0.55 -23.18
N SER A 305 -5.45 -0.52 -24.27
CA SER A 305 -4.17 0.17 -24.34
C SER A 305 -4.27 1.65 -24.71
N TYR A 306 -5.41 2.10 -25.26
CA TYR A 306 -5.54 3.47 -25.73
C TYR A 306 -5.28 4.50 -24.63
N ASN A 307 -4.44 5.46 -24.93
CA ASN A 307 -4.09 6.56 -24.04
C ASN A 307 -4.72 7.87 -24.49
N TYR A 308 -5.56 8.44 -23.65
CA TYR A 308 -6.21 9.74 -23.89
C TYR A 308 -5.54 10.87 -23.09
N ALA A 309 -4.33 10.66 -22.59
CA ALA A 309 -3.51 11.70 -21.98
C ALA A 309 -3.00 12.69 -23.04
N GLN A 310 -2.59 13.87 -22.61
CA GLN A 310 -1.86 14.82 -23.44
C GLN A 310 -0.35 14.57 -23.28
N THR A 311 0.41 14.67 -24.37
CA THR A 311 1.85 14.35 -24.41
C THR A 311 2.74 15.28 -23.57
N TRP A 312 2.21 16.37 -23.06
CA TRP A 312 2.89 17.25 -22.11
C TRP A 312 2.62 16.86 -20.64
N SER A 313 1.68 15.94 -20.39
CA SER A 313 1.35 15.53 -19.03
C SER A 313 2.43 14.65 -18.42
N PHE A 314 2.69 14.84 -17.15
CA PHE A 314 3.62 14.00 -16.39
C PHE A 314 3.38 14.11 -14.89
N SER A 315 3.90 13.11 -14.17
CA SER A 315 4.06 13.12 -12.72
C SER A 315 5.50 12.77 -12.36
N SER A 316 6.13 13.52 -11.47
CA SER A 316 7.46 13.24 -10.92
C SER A 316 7.36 13.29 -9.41
N LEU A 317 7.65 12.16 -8.77
CA LEU A 317 7.52 11.93 -7.34
C LEU A 317 8.88 11.54 -6.79
N GLU A 318 9.33 12.20 -5.73
CA GLU A 318 10.60 11.93 -5.08
C GLU A 318 10.43 11.94 -3.57
N ASP A 319 10.75 10.84 -2.92
CA ASP A 319 10.63 10.65 -1.48
C ASP A 319 11.95 10.22 -0.87
N THR A 320 12.31 10.83 0.25
CA THR A 320 13.44 10.42 1.09
C THR A 320 12.92 10.16 2.51
N VAL A 321 13.15 8.96 3.01
CA VAL A 321 12.65 8.49 4.31
C VAL A 321 13.78 7.97 5.16
N GLY A 322 13.80 8.34 6.44
CA GLY A 322 14.68 7.78 7.46
C GLY A 322 13.89 7.32 8.67
N ILE A 323 14.21 6.13 9.20
CA ILE A 323 13.55 5.56 10.39
C ILE A 323 14.63 5.04 11.34
N VAL A 324 14.43 5.22 12.64
CA VAL A 324 15.19 4.56 13.70
C VAL A 324 14.23 3.94 14.71
N ARG A 325 14.59 2.75 15.23
CA ARG A 325 13.84 2.06 16.28
C ARG A 325 14.78 1.41 17.27
N ALA A 326 14.43 1.44 18.54
CA ALA A 326 15.11 0.72 19.60
C ALA A 326 14.09 -0.05 20.45
N GLU A 327 14.42 -1.28 20.81
CA GLU A 327 13.63 -2.12 21.70
C GLU A 327 14.53 -2.66 22.82
N TYR A 328 14.05 -2.61 24.06
CA TYR A 328 14.81 -3.04 25.23
C TYR A 328 13.98 -3.92 26.16
N ASP A 329 14.44 -5.15 26.36
CA ASP A 329 13.83 -6.10 27.29
C ASP A 329 14.39 -5.86 28.68
N PHE A 330 13.75 -4.97 29.46
CA PHE A 330 14.25 -4.50 30.74
C PHE A 330 14.03 -5.52 31.89
N VAL A 331 12.98 -6.33 31.79
CA VAL A 331 12.74 -7.51 32.64
C VAL A 331 12.12 -8.64 31.79
N PRO A 332 12.20 -9.91 32.20
CA PRO A 332 11.59 -11.00 31.45
C PRO A 332 10.10 -10.76 31.14
N GLY A 333 9.72 -10.87 29.88
CA GLY A 333 8.36 -10.66 29.40
C GLY A 333 7.95 -9.20 29.21
N TRP A 334 8.86 -8.22 29.43
CA TRP A 334 8.57 -6.79 29.26
C TRP A 334 9.56 -6.12 28.32
N THR A 335 9.05 -5.50 27.29
CA THR A 335 9.81 -4.76 26.28
C THR A 335 9.37 -3.29 26.27
N ALA A 336 10.32 -2.37 26.41
CA ALA A 336 10.15 -0.95 26.11
C ALA A 336 10.61 -0.72 24.65
N TYR A 337 9.93 0.16 23.93
CA TYR A 337 10.32 0.52 22.57
C TYR A 337 10.19 2.03 22.35
N VAL A 338 11.00 2.53 21.43
CA VAL A 338 10.91 3.86 20.86
C VAL A 338 11.22 3.77 19.38
N ALA A 339 10.46 4.48 18.55
CA ALA A 339 10.71 4.62 17.12
C ALA A 339 10.49 6.07 16.70
N GLY A 340 11.20 6.50 15.67
CA GLY A 340 11.02 7.80 15.06
C GLY A 340 11.45 7.77 13.62
N GLY A 341 10.81 8.61 12.80
CA GLY A 341 11.11 8.71 11.38
C GLY A 341 10.77 10.09 10.83
N ALA A 342 11.36 10.38 9.69
CA ALA A 342 11.09 11.58 8.91
C ALA A 342 11.01 11.25 7.43
N ARG A 343 10.17 11.99 6.72
CA ARG A 343 10.06 11.95 5.26
C ARG A 343 10.15 13.37 4.72
N HIS A 344 10.87 13.51 3.62
CA HIS A 344 10.81 14.66 2.72
C HIS A 344 10.31 14.19 1.37
N THR A 345 9.27 14.84 0.87
CA THR A 345 8.64 14.58 -0.42
C THR A 345 8.75 15.81 -1.31
N ASN A 346 9.12 15.60 -2.59
CA ASN A 346 9.09 16.62 -3.62
C ASN A 346 8.35 16.07 -4.84
N GLU A 347 7.21 16.68 -5.15
CA GLU A 347 6.36 16.29 -6.26
C GLU A 347 6.19 17.43 -7.23
N HIS A 348 6.17 17.10 -8.51
CA HIS A 348 5.83 18.03 -9.57
C HIS A 348 5.10 17.30 -10.68
N GLY A 349 3.98 17.86 -11.15
CA GLY A 349 3.21 17.27 -12.21
C GLY A 349 2.42 18.27 -13.03
N GLU A 350 2.18 17.89 -14.28
CA GLU A 350 1.18 18.51 -15.16
C GLU A 350 0.15 17.45 -15.57
N TYR A 351 -1.10 17.73 -15.32
CA TYR A 351 -2.20 16.78 -15.47
C TYR A 351 -3.27 17.32 -16.43
N SER A 352 -3.90 16.39 -17.16
CA SER A 352 -5.00 16.68 -18.08
C SER A 352 -6.15 15.72 -17.81
N THR A 353 -7.06 16.08 -16.91
CA THR A 353 -8.23 15.24 -16.59
C THR A 353 -9.38 15.54 -17.56
N PRO A 354 -9.79 14.58 -18.41
CA PRO A 354 -10.95 14.74 -19.27
C PRO A 354 -12.25 14.84 -18.46
N VAL A 355 -13.10 15.79 -18.88
CA VAL A 355 -14.46 16.00 -18.33
C VAL A 355 -15.46 15.73 -19.44
N VAL A 356 -16.23 14.64 -19.32
CA VAL A 356 -17.26 14.24 -20.27
C VAL A 356 -18.59 14.84 -19.88
N GLY A 357 -19.07 15.79 -20.67
CA GLY A 357 -20.37 16.43 -20.51
C GLY A 357 -21.32 16.14 -21.65
N ASN A 358 -22.57 16.57 -21.55
CA ASN A 358 -23.58 16.42 -22.61
C ASN A 358 -23.22 17.18 -23.90
N ALA A 359 -22.44 18.26 -23.80
CA ALA A 359 -21.98 19.08 -24.93
C ALA A 359 -20.65 18.60 -25.55
N GLY A 360 -20.07 17.54 -25.05
CA GLY A 360 -18.78 17.01 -25.50
C GLY A 360 -17.77 16.83 -24.35
N THR A 361 -16.54 16.46 -24.71
CA THR A 361 -15.45 16.24 -23.76
C THR A 361 -14.49 17.42 -23.82
N THR A 362 -14.10 17.89 -22.63
CA THR A 362 -13.09 18.95 -22.47
C THR A 362 -12.03 18.50 -21.46
N ALA A 363 -10.87 19.13 -21.51
CA ALA A 363 -9.84 19.00 -20.47
C ALA A 363 -9.23 20.36 -20.17
N SER A 364 -8.50 20.46 -19.07
CA SER A 364 -7.67 21.62 -18.73
C SER A 364 -6.32 21.12 -18.24
N ARG A 365 -5.27 21.92 -18.43
CA ARG A 365 -3.97 21.66 -17.82
C ARG A 365 -4.01 22.11 -16.35
N LEU A 366 -3.61 21.23 -15.45
CA LEU A 366 -3.35 21.53 -14.05
C LEU A 366 -1.88 21.25 -13.77
N GLY A 367 -1.09 22.26 -13.39
CA GLY A 367 0.28 22.13 -12.93
C GLY A 367 0.34 22.30 -11.42
N VAL A 368 0.98 21.38 -10.72
CA VAL A 368 1.07 21.38 -9.24
C VAL A 368 2.47 20.99 -8.80
N PRO A 369 3.30 21.93 -8.30
CA PRO A 369 4.40 21.60 -7.42
C PRO A 369 3.84 21.38 -6.00
N HIS A 370 4.34 20.33 -5.34
CA HIS A 370 4.00 19.99 -3.97
C HIS A 370 5.24 19.52 -3.23
N GLN A 371 5.44 20.02 -2.02
CA GLN A 371 6.46 19.57 -1.09
C GLN A 371 5.81 19.20 0.23
N GLU A 372 6.34 18.19 0.88
CA GLU A 372 5.82 17.76 2.17
C GLU A 372 6.94 17.27 3.08
N ASP A 373 6.98 17.84 4.28
CA ASP A 373 7.84 17.41 5.36
C ASP A 373 7.00 16.72 6.44
N ALA A 374 7.32 15.47 6.72
CA ALA A 374 6.62 14.71 7.74
C ALA A 374 7.59 14.15 8.78
N THR A 375 7.16 14.16 10.04
CA THR A 375 7.87 13.53 11.15
C THR A 375 6.90 12.69 11.96
N SER A 376 7.36 11.53 12.41
CA SER A 376 6.58 10.60 13.21
C SER A 376 7.44 10.01 14.32
N ALA A 377 6.87 9.85 15.50
CA ALA A 377 7.54 9.16 16.59
C ALA A 377 6.52 8.40 17.44
N GLU A 378 6.97 7.28 17.99
CA GLU A 378 6.23 6.50 18.97
C GLU A 378 7.13 5.98 20.06
N ALA A 379 6.57 5.76 21.26
CA ALA A 379 7.23 5.08 22.35
C ALA A 379 6.21 4.30 23.16
N GLY A 380 6.62 3.19 23.75
CA GLY A 380 5.71 2.41 24.57
C GLY A 380 6.37 1.26 25.30
N VAL A 381 5.54 0.53 26.00
CA VAL A 381 5.91 -0.69 26.72
C VAL A 381 4.89 -1.80 26.42
N ARG A 382 5.37 -3.02 26.33
CA ARG A 382 4.57 -4.25 26.21
C ARG A 382 5.02 -5.22 27.29
N GLY A 383 4.08 -5.83 27.99
CA GLY A 383 4.43 -6.72 29.09
C GLY A 383 3.47 -7.88 29.25
N ARG A 384 4.00 -9.03 29.65
CA ARG A 384 3.24 -10.24 29.96
C ARG A 384 3.50 -10.65 31.42
N PHE A 385 2.43 -10.91 32.15
CA PHE A 385 2.49 -11.43 33.53
C PHE A 385 1.22 -12.22 33.83
N ASN A 386 1.17 -12.88 34.99
CA ASN A 386 0.01 -13.63 35.44
C ASN A 386 -0.48 -13.15 36.80
N THR A 387 -1.79 -13.10 36.99
CA THR A 387 -2.43 -12.94 38.28
C THR A 387 -3.27 -14.20 38.58
N GLY A 388 -2.67 -15.14 39.32
CA GLY A 388 -3.27 -16.44 39.51
C GLY A 388 -3.43 -17.20 38.16
N PRO A 389 -4.67 -17.62 37.81
CA PRO A 389 -4.93 -18.35 36.56
C PRO A 389 -5.13 -17.44 35.35
N VAL A 390 -5.06 -16.12 35.50
CA VAL A 390 -5.30 -15.14 34.42
C VAL A 390 -3.94 -14.66 33.91
N SER A 391 -3.72 -14.81 32.60
CA SER A 391 -2.60 -14.16 31.91
C SER A 391 -2.97 -12.73 31.51
N HIS A 392 -2.02 -11.84 31.53
CA HIS A 392 -2.16 -10.45 31.12
C HIS A 392 -1.16 -10.14 30.00
N PHE A 393 -1.60 -9.48 28.95
CA PHE A 393 -0.74 -8.81 28.01
C PHE A 393 -1.10 -7.34 27.98
N VAL A 394 -0.33 -6.56 28.73
CA VAL A 394 -0.53 -5.11 28.88
C VAL A 394 0.31 -4.37 27.87
N THR A 395 -0.30 -3.38 27.21
CA THR A 395 0.43 -2.44 26.35
C THR A 395 0.09 -1.01 26.73
N ALA A 396 1.08 -0.13 26.69
CA ALA A 396 0.90 1.31 26.78
C ALA A 396 1.83 1.98 25.78
N GLY A 397 1.32 2.97 25.06
CA GLY A 397 2.11 3.67 24.05
C GLY A 397 1.62 5.08 23.81
N ALA A 398 2.53 5.93 23.33
CA ALA A 398 2.25 7.28 22.87
C ALA A 398 2.82 7.47 21.46
N SER A 399 2.15 8.28 20.64
CA SER A 399 2.63 8.62 19.31
C SER A 399 2.38 10.09 19.00
N ILE A 400 3.19 10.62 18.08
CA ILE A 400 3.07 11.95 17.52
C ILE A 400 3.39 11.87 16.02
N VAL A 401 2.56 12.53 15.20
CA VAL A 401 2.76 12.68 13.74
C VAL A 401 2.56 14.15 13.41
N ARG A 402 3.50 14.72 12.68
CA ARG A 402 3.41 16.08 12.12
C ARG A 402 3.62 15.99 10.62
N VAL A 403 2.73 16.62 9.86
CA VAL A 403 2.80 16.76 8.40
C VAL A 403 2.65 18.23 8.05
N ASP A 404 3.58 18.76 7.29
CA ASP A 404 3.60 20.13 6.76
C ASP A 404 3.59 20.05 5.24
N SER A 405 2.47 20.42 4.63
CA SER A 405 2.24 20.32 3.19
C SER A 405 2.29 21.70 2.55
N GLN A 406 3.13 21.84 1.54
CA GLN A 406 3.35 23.07 0.78
C GLN A 406 2.93 22.84 -0.67
N SER A 407 2.13 23.73 -1.24
CA SER A 407 1.70 23.60 -2.63
C SER A 407 1.39 24.93 -3.30
N ALA A 408 1.49 24.93 -4.63
CA ALA A 408 1.03 25.98 -5.50
C ALA A 408 0.36 25.34 -6.72
N TYR A 409 -0.34 26.11 -7.54
CA TYR A 409 -0.93 25.55 -8.76
C TYR A 409 -0.99 26.55 -9.90
N THR A 410 -1.02 26.00 -11.13
CA THR A 410 -1.47 26.71 -12.33
C THR A 410 -2.52 25.89 -13.05
N MET A 411 -3.50 26.58 -13.65
CA MET A 411 -4.53 25.93 -14.44
C MET A 411 -4.78 26.71 -15.73
N SER A 412 -4.98 26.00 -16.84
CA SER A 412 -5.37 26.59 -18.11
C SER A 412 -6.90 26.78 -18.19
N ARG A 413 -7.37 27.50 -19.21
CA ARG A 413 -8.76 27.36 -19.66
C ARG A 413 -8.98 25.96 -20.23
N SER A 414 -10.24 25.53 -20.21
CA SER A 414 -10.64 24.25 -20.83
C SER A 414 -10.43 24.30 -22.35
N PHE A 415 -10.05 23.16 -22.91
CA PHE A 415 -9.93 22.93 -24.36
C PHE A 415 -10.70 21.65 -24.73
N PRO A 416 -11.21 21.55 -25.99
CA PRO A 416 -11.87 20.34 -26.47
C PRO A 416 -10.88 19.15 -26.52
N THR A 417 -11.37 17.95 -26.20
CA THR A 417 -10.62 16.70 -26.31
C THR A 417 -11.57 15.54 -26.58
N SER A 418 -11.06 14.32 -26.67
CA SER A 418 -11.85 13.10 -26.85
C SER A 418 -11.22 11.96 -26.08
N LEU A 419 -12.02 10.99 -25.61
CA LEU A 419 -11.54 9.74 -25.04
C LEU A 419 -11.15 8.70 -26.11
N TYR A 420 -11.56 8.90 -27.38
CA TYR A 420 -11.46 7.88 -28.43
C TYR A 420 -10.59 8.31 -29.61
N ASP A 421 -10.46 9.61 -29.82
CA ASP A 421 -9.62 10.24 -30.85
C ASP A 421 -9.05 11.53 -30.25
N THR A 422 -8.07 11.34 -29.36
CA THR A 422 -7.48 12.43 -28.57
C THR A 422 -6.58 13.28 -29.45
N GLN A 423 -6.98 14.50 -29.71
CA GLN A 423 -6.14 15.46 -30.42
C GLN A 423 -5.09 16.01 -29.46
N GLN A 424 -3.84 15.84 -29.79
CA GLN A 424 -2.73 16.41 -29.03
C GLN A 424 -2.65 17.91 -29.27
N VAL A 425 -2.64 18.69 -28.19
CA VAL A 425 -2.51 20.14 -28.24
C VAL A 425 -1.20 20.59 -27.57
N PRO A 426 -0.56 21.66 -28.00
CA PRO A 426 0.53 22.27 -27.24
C PRO A 426 0.08 22.58 -25.81
N SER A 427 0.99 22.49 -24.83
CA SER A 427 0.68 22.80 -23.42
C SER A 427 -0.03 24.15 -23.30
N PRO A 428 -1.31 24.19 -22.85
CA PRO A 428 -2.09 25.39 -22.87
C PRO A 428 -1.56 26.45 -21.90
N ALA A 429 -1.68 27.71 -22.24
CA ALA A 429 -1.26 28.84 -21.41
C ALA A 429 -2.01 28.86 -20.07
N THR A 430 -1.33 29.28 -19.02
CA THR A 430 -1.91 29.50 -17.69
C THR A 430 -2.98 30.59 -17.74
N ALA A 431 -4.14 30.30 -17.20
CA ALA A 431 -5.27 31.26 -17.04
C ALA A 431 -5.51 31.56 -15.56
N PHE A 432 -5.22 30.63 -14.67
CA PHE A 432 -5.42 30.74 -13.23
C PHE A 432 -4.18 30.20 -12.52
N SER A 433 -3.82 30.82 -11.39
CA SER A 433 -2.72 30.35 -10.53
C SER A 433 -2.97 30.72 -9.08
N GLY A 434 -2.38 29.96 -8.19
CA GLY A 434 -2.30 30.25 -6.75
C GLY A 434 -0.93 29.87 -6.22
N GLY A 435 -0.31 30.78 -5.49
CA GLY A 435 1.02 30.62 -4.92
C GLY A 435 2.18 30.83 -5.90
N ASP A 436 3.39 30.70 -5.39
CA ASP A 436 4.64 30.71 -6.16
C ASP A 436 5.02 29.28 -6.50
N LEU A 437 5.14 28.97 -7.79
CA LEU A 437 5.47 27.63 -8.25
C LEU A 437 6.91 27.22 -7.95
N SER A 438 7.81 28.22 -7.76
CA SER A 438 9.23 27.98 -7.45
C SER A 438 9.50 27.90 -5.94
N ASP A 439 8.58 28.42 -5.12
CA ASP A 439 8.67 28.44 -3.66
C ASP A 439 7.26 28.26 -3.05
N PRO A 440 6.67 27.05 -3.14
CA PRO A 440 5.35 26.80 -2.60
C PRO A 440 5.32 27.04 -1.10
N GLN A 441 4.30 27.76 -0.63
CA GLN A 441 4.11 28.03 0.79
C GLN A 441 3.27 26.93 1.46
N THR A 442 3.37 26.82 2.79
CA THR A 442 2.55 25.89 3.57
C THR A 442 1.05 26.16 3.31
N THR A 443 0.34 25.13 2.86
CA THR A 443 -1.11 25.13 2.63
C THR A 443 -1.86 24.31 3.66
N ALA A 444 -1.20 23.33 4.30
CA ALA A 444 -1.77 22.55 5.40
C ALA A 444 -0.71 22.14 6.42
N LEU A 445 -1.07 22.18 7.71
CA LEU A 445 -0.29 21.65 8.81
C LEU A 445 -1.16 20.74 9.67
N THR A 446 -0.81 19.46 9.72
CA THR A 446 -1.49 18.47 10.55
C THR A 446 -0.58 18.02 11.67
N LEU A 447 -1.09 17.99 12.92
CA LEU A 447 -0.39 17.47 14.07
C LEU A 447 -1.32 16.52 14.84
N MET A 448 -0.93 15.28 14.95
CA MET A 448 -1.66 14.27 15.72
C MET A 448 -0.83 13.82 16.90
N ARG A 449 -1.48 13.63 18.05
CA ARG A 449 -0.87 13.12 19.28
C ARG A 449 -1.81 12.07 19.86
N SER A 450 -1.26 11.00 20.39
CA SER A 450 -2.11 10.00 21.04
C SER A 450 -1.40 9.27 22.16
N VAL A 451 -2.23 8.78 23.10
CA VAL A 451 -1.81 7.86 24.17
C VAL A 451 -2.81 6.69 24.18
N ALA A 452 -2.28 5.47 24.20
CA ALA A 452 -3.08 4.26 24.21
C ALA A 452 -2.68 3.37 25.39
N VAL A 453 -3.66 2.65 25.94
CA VAL A 453 -3.45 1.60 26.93
C VAL A 453 -4.40 0.45 26.65
N SER A 454 -3.93 -0.79 26.79
CA SER A 454 -4.77 -1.98 26.73
C SER A 454 -4.26 -3.08 27.64
N ASP A 455 -5.18 -4.00 27.99
CA ASP A 455 -4.87 -5.28 28.58
C ASP A 455 -5.64 -6.38 27.83
N THR A 456 -4.93 -7.43 27.45
CA THR A 456 -5.53 -8.67 26.95
C THR A 456 -5.46 -9.72 28.04
N LEU A 457 -6.60 -10.03 28.62
CA LEU A 457 -6.78 -11.00 29.69
C LEU A 457 -6.98 -12.39 29.11
N GLY A 458 -6.10 -13.32 29.43
CA GLY A 458 -6.17 -14.71 29.01
C GLY A 458 -6.72 -15.60 30.12
N PHE A 459 -7.73 -16.40 29.78
CA PHE A 459 -8.37 -17.36 30.67
C PHE A 459 -8.27 -18.77 30.10
N LEU A 460 -8.37 -19.78 30.94
CA LEU A 460 -8.37 -21.20 30.57
C LEU A 460 -7.12 -21.56 29.73
N ASN A 461 -5.94 -21.15 30.15
CA ASN A 461 -4.67 -21.27 29.41
C ASN A 461 -4.76 -20.61 28.01
N ASP A 462 -5.19 -19.37 27.95
CA ASP A 462 -5.34 -18.53 26.77
C ASP A 462 -6.31 -19.08 25.69
N ARG A 463 -7.25 -19.97 26.10
CA ARG A 463 -8.35 -20.37 25.23
C ARG A 463 -9.43 -19.28 25.08
N VAL A 464 -9.52 -18.39 26.05
CA VAL A 464 -10.38 -17.21 25.97
C VAL A 464 -9.50 -15.99 26.23
N LEU A 465 -9.44 -15.10 25.24
CA LEU A 465 -8.71 -13.84 25.32
C LEU A 465 -9.72 -12.70 25.25
N PHE A 466 -9.69 -11.82 26.24
CA PHE A 466 -10.53 -10.62 26.29
C PHE A 466 -9.63 -9.39 26.28
N THR A 467 -9.69 -8.60 25.21
CA THR A 467 -8.92 -7.35 25.08
C THR A 467 -9.82 -6.17 25.39
N ILE A 468 -9.35 -5.32 26.30
CA ILE A 468 -9.94 -4.02 26.60
C ILE A 468 -8.88 -2.95 26.43
N GLY A 469 -9.21 -1.84 25.82
CA GLY A 469 -8.30 -0.75 25.62
C GLY A 469 -8.99 0.57 25.33
N ALA A 470 -8.22 1.65 25.42
CA ALA A 470 -8.63 2.98 25.01
C ALA A 470 -7.43 3.75 24.47
N ARG A 471 -7.69 4.59 23.46
CA ARG A 471 -6.72 5.57 22.94
C ARG A 471 -7.33 6.95 22.99
N HIS A 472 -6.61 7.87 23.64
CA HIS A 472 -6.93 9.30 23.60
C HIS A 472 -6.09 9.95 22.52
N GLN A 473 -6.73 10.69 21.61
CA GLN A 473 -6.11 11.26 20.41
C GLN A 473 -6.48 12.73 20.30
N GLY A 474 -5.48 13.57 20.04
CA GLY A 474 -5.65 14.99 19.73
C GLY A 474 -5.25 15.25 18.27
N LEU A 475 -6.08 15.99 17.58
CA LEU A 475 -5.87 16.42 16.18
C LEU A 475 -5.84 17.95 16.13
N VAL A 476 -4.75 18.48 15.61
CA VAL A 476 -4.64 19.89 15.19
C VAL A 476 -4.49 19.90 13.68
N SER A 477 -5.36 20.63 13.00
CA SER A 477 -5.30 20.84 11.57
C SER A 477 -5.43 22.33 11.27
N ASN A 478 -4.45 22.89 10.58
CA ASN A 478 -4.44 24.29 10.15
C ASN A 478 -4.38 24.31 8.63
N SER A 479 -5.26 25.11 8.01
CA SER A 479 -5.25 25.38 6.57
C SER A 479 -4.76 26.79 6.31
N TYR A 480 -4.06 26.96 5.19
CA TYR A 480 -3.51 28.25 4.76
C TYR A 480 -3.87 28.49 3.30
N ASP A 481 -4.00 29.74 2.91
CA ASP A 481 -4.07 30.09 1.51
C ASP A 481 -2.68 30.02 0.84
N TYR A 482 -2.64 30.17 -0.47
CA TYR A 482 -1.38 30.07 -1.23
C TYR A 482 -0.41 31.24 -0.99
N THR A 483 -0.75 32.19 -0.11
CA THR A 483 0.16 33.25 0.36
C THR A 483 0.75 32.96 1.73
N GLY A 484 0.42 31.78 2.31
CA GLY A 484 0.83 31.37 3.65
C GLY A 484 0.00 32.00 4.78
N LYS A 485 -1.12 32.67 4.46
CA LYS A 485 -2.04 33.22 5.48
C LYS A 485 -2.95 32.11 5.97
N GLN A 486 -3.01 31.91 7.29
CA GLN A 486 -3.92 30.95 7.90
C GLN A 486 -5.38 31.32 7.62
N THR A 487 -6.13 30.37 7.06
CA THR A 487 -7.55 30.50 6.74
C THR A 487 -8.42 29.80 7.76
N GLU A 488 -7.96 28.65 8.27
CA GLU A 488 -8.69 27.81 9.21
C GLU A 488 -7.75 27.24 10.27
N ALA A 489 -8.28 26.98 11.46
CA ALA A 489 -7.61 26.29 12.55
C ALA A 489 -8.59 25.38 13.27
N TYR A 490 -8.18 24.16 13.47
CA TYR A 490 -8.93 23.14 14.18
C TYR A 490 -8.07 22.49 15.25
N ASN A 491 -8.60 22.31 16.45
CA ASN A 491 -7.92 21.63 17.55
C ASN A 491 -8.96 20.91 18.42
N ASP A 492 -9.02 19.60 18.31
CA ASP A 492 -9.94 18.78 19.08
C ASP A 492 -9.29 17.46 19.52
N SER A 493 -9.96 16.75 20.43
CA SER A 493 -9.51 15.46 20.93
C SER A 493 -10.66 14.50 21.16
N ILE A 494 -10.37 13.21 21.02
CA ILE A 494 -11.34 12.14 21.17
C ILE A 494 -10.71 10.94 21.86
N THR A 495 -11.52 10.19 22.59
CA THR A 495 -11.13 8.88 23.13
C THR A 495 -11.89 7.78 22.37
N THR A 496 -11.15 6.87 21.77
CA THR A 496 -11.68 5.69 21.07
C THR A 496 -11.48 4.43 21.90
N PRO A 497 -12.55 3.71 22.27
CA PRO A 497 -12.43 2.44 22.99
C PRO A 497 -12.10 1.29 22.04
N LEU A 498 -11.57 0.22 22.61
CA LEU A 498 -11.42 -1.09 21.99
C LEU A 498 -11.98 -2.16 22.92
N PHE A 499 -12.80 -3.03 22.38
CA PHE A 499 -13.23 -4.26 23.02
C PHE A 499 -13.06 -5.42 22.05
N GLY A 500 -12.42 -6.49 22.51
CA GLY A 500 -12.19 -7.67 21.69
C GLY A 500 -12.30 -8.95 22.48
N LEU A 501 -12.85 -9.98 21.86
CA LEU A 501 -12.98 -11.33 22.42
C LEU A 501 -12.47 -12.34 21.40
N VAL A 502 -11.63 -13.26 21.85
CA VAL A 502 -11.25 -14.46 21.09
C VAL A 502 -11.53 -15.69 21.91
N VAL A 503 -12.21 -16.68 21.34
CA VAL A 503 -12.49 -17.97 21.97
C VAL A 503 -11.93 -19.08 21.08
N LYS A 504 -11.00 -19.86 21.62
CA LYS A 504 -10.30 -20.99 20.94
C LYS A 504 -10.77 -22.33 21.48
N PRO A 505 -11.87 -22.91 20.97
CA PRO A 505 -12.32 -24.26 21.41
C PRO A 505 -11.28 -25.32 21.06
N TRP A 506 -10.58 -25.12 19.94
CA TRP A 506 -9.46 -25.94 19.45
C TRP A 506 -8.24 -25.07 19.16
N GLN A 507 -7.06 -25.65 19.15
CA GLN A 507 -5.80 -24.90 18.93
C GLN A 507 -5.73 -24.18 17.58
N ASN A 508 -6.43 -24.70 16.58
CA ASN A 508 -6.42 -24.22 15.19
C ASN A 508 -7.70 -23.48 14.79
N VAL A 509 -8.65 -23.25 15.71
CA VAL A 509 -9.90 -22.54 15.45
C VAL A 509 -10.12 -21.47 16.51
N ALA A 510 -10.34 -20.23 16.06
CA ALA A 510 -10.68 -19.12 16.92
C ALA A 510 -11.98 -18.43 16.44
N PHE A 511 -12.95 -18.29 17.31
CA PHE A 511 -14.06 -17.36 17.13
C PHE A 511 -13.67 -16.02 17.72
N PHE A 512 -14.04 -14.93 17.05
CA PHE A 512 -13.73 -13.59 17.55
C PHE A 512 -14.88 -12.64 17.40
N ALA A 513 -14.88 -11.62 18.24
CA ALA A 513 -15.76 -10.46 18.13
C ALA A 513 -14.99 -9.21 18.54
N ASN A 514 -15.26 -8.07 17.88
CA ASN A 514 -14.71 -6.79 18.29
C ASN A 514 -15.70 -5.64 18.14
N HIS A 515 -15.46 -4.61 18.96
CA HIS A 515 -15.92 -3.25 18.73
C HIS A 515 -14.68 -2.35 18.68
N SER A 516 -14.55 -1.63 17.60
CA SER A 516 -13.45 -0.68 17.37
C SER A 516 -13.95 0.59 16.68
N GLU A 517 -13.18 1.65 16.79
CA GLU A 517 -13.52 2.93 16.21
C GLU A 517 -12.37 3.45 15.36
N ALA A 518 -12.68 4.28 14.35
CA ALA A 518 -11.71 5.08 13.61
C ALA A 518 -12.07 6.55 13.73
N LEU A 519 -11.09 7.40 13.47
CA LEU A 519 -11.24 8.84 13.48
C LEU A 519 -10.90 9.38 12.10
N ALA A 520 -11.83 10.16 11.53
CA ALA A 520 -11.61 10.94 10.33
C ALA A 520 -11.51 12.42 10.69
N ALA A 521 -10.70 13.18 9.94
CA ALA A 521 -10.78 14.63 9.99
C ALA A 521 -12.18 15.07 9.52
N GLY A 522 -12.69 16.16 10.07
CA GLY A 522 -13.94 16.76 9.62
C GLY A 522 -13.79 17.36 8.22
N ASP A 523 -14.85 17.29 7.43
CA ASP A 523 -14.90 17.91 6.11
C ASP A 523 -15.00 19.45 6.21
N GLN A 524 -14.45 20.15 5.20
CA GLN A 524 -14.57 21.60 5.10
C GLN A 524 -15.81 21.98 4.28
N ALA A 525 -16.58 22.95 4.79
CA ALA A 525 -17.78 23.44 4.13
C ALA A 525 -17.44 24.05 2.73
N PRO A 526 -18.10 23.58 1.65
CA PRO A 526 -17.84 24.02 0.29
C PRO A 526 -18.30 25.46 0.04
N SER A 527 -17.79 26.09 -1.03
CA SER A 527 -18.11 27.47 -1.40
C SER A 527 -19.58 27.73 -1.68
N THR A 528 -20.38 26.69 -1.82
CA THR A 528 -21.84 26.78 -2.01
C THR A 528 -22.63 26.80 -0.71
N ALA A 529 -21.99 26.59 0.45
CA ALA A 529 -22.64 26.60 1.75
C ALA A 529 -22.57 27.97 2.43
N ASN A 530 -23.58 28.28 3.28
CA ASN A 530 -23.63 29.50 4.06
C ASN A 530 -22.49 29.63 5.07
N ASN A 531 -21.94 28.50 5.53
CA ASN A 531 -20.76 28.38 6.39
C ASN A 531 -19.50 28.02 5.61
N PHE A 532 -19.37 28.52 4.37
CA PHE A 532 -18.20 28.29 3.53
C PHE A 532 -16.89 28.44 4.29
N GLY A 533 -16.00 27.47 4.11
CA GLY A 533 -14.69 27.42 4.74
C GLY A 533 -14.69 26.82 6.14
N GLN A 534 -15.83 26.71 6.82
CA GLN A 534 -15.89 26.11 8.16
C GLN A 534 -15.42 24.64 8.12
N LEU A 535 -14.42 24.30 8.94
CA LEU A 535 -14.01 22.92 9.18
C LEU A 535 -14.93 22.29 10.23
N LEU A 536 -15.56 21.17 9.88
CA LEU A 536 -16.44 20.43 10.81
C LEU A 536 -15.59 19.63 11.82
N PRO A 537 -16.17 19.25 12.99
CA PRO A 537 -15.50 18.40 13.97
C PRO A 537 -15.06 17.06 13.39
N PRO A 538 -14.02 16.39 13.97
CA PRO A 538 -13.64 15.05 13.56
C PRO A 538 -14.79 14.08 13.65
N GLU A 539 -14.89 13.23 12.63
CA GLU A 539 -15.91 12.22 12.52
C GLU A 539 -15.45 10.91 13.15
N ARG A 540 -16.30 10.34 14.01
CA ARG A 540 -16.07 9.04 14.61
C ARG A 540 -16.81 7.96 13.82
N SER A 541 -16.07 7.04 13.22
CA SER A 541 -16.69 5.82 12.70
C SER A 541 -16.68 4.72 13.75
N LYS A 542 -17.68 3.86 13.72
CA LYS A 542 -17.86 2.73 14.64
C LYS A 542 -17.95 1.43 13.87
N GLN A 543 -17.23 0.42 14.36
CA GLN A 543 -17.28 -0.92 13.81
C GLN A 543 -17.72 -1.94 14.84
N TYR A 544 -18.48 -2.92 14.38
CA TYR A 544 -18.75 -4.20 15.03
C TYR A 544 -18.39 -5.32 14.07
N GLU A 545 -17.66 -6.30 14.54
CA GLU A 545 -17.23 -7.44 13.74
C GLU A 545 -17.30 -8.72 14.56
N VAL A 546 -17.73 -9.81 13.90
CA VAL A 546 -17.70 -11.16 14.45
C VAL A 546 -17.19 -12.11 13.38
N GLY A 547 -16.44 -13.13 13.78
CA GLY A 547 -15.93 -14.07 12.79
C GLY A 547 -15.30 -15.33 13.37
N VAL A 548 -14.76 -16.14 12.47
CA VAL A 548 -14.04 -17.36 12.78
C VAL A 548 -12.77 -17.41 11.94
N LYS A 549 -11.67 -17.88 12.55
CA LYS A 549 -10.38 -18.11 11.92
C LYS A 549 -9.95 -19.55 12.10
N TYR A 550 -9.32 -20.07 11.07
CA TYR A 550 -8.68 -21.38 11.07
C TYR A 550 -7.22 -21.26 10.66
N ASP A 551 -6.33 -21.89 11.40
CA ASP A 551 -4.89 -21.92 11.14
C ASP A 551 -4.33 -23.31 11.50
N ASN A 552 -3.83 -24.03 10.51
CA ASN A 552 -3.16 -25.32 10.70
C ASN A 552 -1.71 -25.33 10.19
N GLU A 553 -1.07 -24.14 10.09
CA GLU A 553 0.29 -23.92 9.56
C GLU A 553 0.43 -24.14 8.05
N LYS A 554 -0.32 -25.07 7.46
CA LYS A 554 -0.29 -25.34 6.02
C LYS A 554 -1.17 -24.34 5.29
N PHE A 555 -2.36 -24.09 5.79
CA PHE A 555 -3.27 -23.11 5.25
C PHE A 555 -4.11 -22.45 6.34
N GLY A 556 -4.55 -21.26 6.07
CA GLY A 556 -5.47 -20.49 6.89
C GLY A 556 -6.77 -20.19 6.14
N ALA A 557 -7.84 -20.00 6.91
CA ALA A 557 -9.12 -19.54 6.42
C ALA A 557 -9.74 -18.57 7.44
N SER A 558 -10.53 -17.62 6.96
CA SER A 558 -11.31 -16.71 7.80
C SER A 558 -12.68 -16.46 7.20
N LEU A 559 -13.65 -16.26 8.07
CA LEU A 559 -14.99 -15.79 7.73
C LEU A 559 -15.37 -14.73 8.76
N ALA A 560 -15.75 -13.54 8.31
CA ALA A 560 -16.16 -12.45 9.20
C ALA A 560 -17.39 -11.75 8.66
N ALA A 561 -18.27 -11.32 9.57
CA ALA A 561 -19.35 -10.40 9.30
C ALA A 561 -19.08 -9.09 10.04
N PHE A 562 -19.29 -7.97 9.36
CA PHE A 562 -18.99 -6.64 9.91
C PHE A 562 -20.09 -5.63 9.64
N GLN A 563 -20.13 -4.59 10.47
CA GLN A 563 -20.86 -3.35 10.24
C GLN A 563 -19.93 -2.18 10.58
N ILE A 564 -19.80 -1.24 9.65
CA ILE A 564 -19.08 0.04 9.83
C ILE A 564 -20.09 1.16 9.58
N GLU A 565 -20.15 2.13 10.49
CA GLU A 565 -20.94 3.34 10.36
C GLU A 565 -20.00 4.55 10.42
N LYS A 566 -20.15 5.46 9.46
CA LYS A 566 -19.41 6.72 9.36
C LYS A 566 -20.40 7.87 9.20
N PRO A 567 -20.30 8.97 9.96
CA PRO A 567 -20.98 10.21 9.64
C PRO A 567 -20.69 10.64 8.19
N SER A 568 -21.63 11.29 7.56
CA SER A 568 -21.47 11.88 6.25
C SER A 568 -22.00 13.31 6.22
N THR A 569 -21.38 14.12 5.39
CA THR A 569 -21.64 15.55 5.33
C THR A 569 -22.54 15.91 4.14
N PHE A 570 -23.38 16.93 4.30
CA PHE A 570 -24.21 17.49 3.24
C PHE A 570 -24.60 18.93 3.56
N THR A 571 -25.01 19.71 2.53
CA THR A 571 -25.64 21.01 2.75
C THR A 571 -27.13 20.83 3.00
N ASN A 572 -27.61 21.24 4.19
CA ASN A 572 -29.00 21.10 4.60
C ASN A 572 -29.93 22.12 3.92
N GLY A 573 -31.25 22.00 4.14
CA GLY A 573 -32.25 22.89 3.55
C GLY A 573 -32.15 24.37 3.93
N ALA A 574 -31.40 24.70 5.00
CA ALA A 574 -31.07 26.08 5.40
C ALA A 574 -29.76 26.61 4.77
N GLY A 575 -29.11 25.80 3.91
CA GLY A 575 -27.88 26.15 3.21
C GLY A 575 -26.60 25.97 4.03
N PHE A 576 -26.66 25.32 5.20
CA PHE A 576 -25.48 25.05 6.01
C PHE A 576 -24.93 23.66 5.72
N PHE A 577 -23.61 23.54 5.63
CA PHE A 577 -22.90 22.27 5.53
C PHE A 577 -22.78 21.65 6.93
N VAL A 578 -23.26 20.43 7.09
CA VAL A 578 -23.40 19.74 8.39
C VAL A 578 -22.99 18.27 8.26
N ALA A 579 -22.59 17.64 9.37
CA ALA A 579 -22.25 16.22 9.46
C ALA A 579 -23.41 15.41 10.08
N ASP A 580 -24.64 15.65 9.60
CA ASP A 580 -25.86 15.01 10.13
C ASP A 580 -26.26 13.74 9.35
N GLY A 581 -25.58 13.44 8.24
CA GLY A 581 -25.78 12.24 7.47
C GLY A 581 -25.04 11.03 8.06
N ASN A 582 -25.34 9.85 7.55
CA ASN A 582 -24.66 8.63 7.92
C ASN A 582 -24.45 7.72 6.70
N GLN A 583 -23.34 7.00 6.68
CA GLN A 583 -23.04 5.96 5.71
C GLN A 583 -22.76 4.66 6.45
N ARG A 584 -23.55 3.62 6.15
CA ARG A 584 -23.45 2.31 6.81
C ARG A 584 -23.11 1.22 5.82
N HIS A 585 -22.01 0.51 6.09
CA HIS A 585 -21.58 -0.65 5.34
C HIS A 585 -21.70 -1.91 6.19
N ARG A 586 -22.52 -2.86 5.75
CA ARG A 586 -22.66 -4.20 6.33
C ARG A 586 -22.14 -5.22 5.33
N GLY A 587 -21.31 -6.14 5.80
CA GLY A 587 -20.71 -7.09 4.86
C GLY A 587 -20.34 -8.42 5.49
N VAL A 588 -20.02 -9.36 4.60
CA VAL A 588 -19.44 -10.65 4.94
C VAL A 588 -18.20 -10.86 4.07
N GLU A 589 -17.12 -11.28 4.69
CA GLU A 589 -15.85 -11.58 4.04
C GLU A 589 -15.44 -13.01 4.33
N ALA A 590 -14.96 -13.71 3.30
CA ALA A 590 -14.33 -15.02 3.41
C ALA A 590 -12.98 -15.00 2.71
N ALA A 591 -11.98 -15.62 3.33
CA ALA A 591 -10.65 -15.77 2.73
C ALA A 591 -10.05 -17.13 3.05
N VAL A 592 -9.26 -17.67 2.11
CA VAL A 592 -8.48 -18.89 2.25
C VAL A 592 -7.10 -18.65 1.64
N TYR A 593 -6.03 -19.06 2.32
CA TYR A 593 -4.66 -18.87 1.86
C TYR A 593 -3.72 -19.97 2.36
N GLY A 594 -2.61 -20.19 1.62
CA GLY A 594 -1.60 -21.18 1.96
C GLY A 594 -1.58 -22.39 1.02
N GLN A 595 -1.11 -23.51 1.51
CA GLN A 595 -0.92 -24.75 0.74
C GLN A 595 -1.77 -25.90 1.30
N PRO A 596 -3.07 -25.97 0.97
CA PRO A 596 -3.96 -27.01 1.49
C PRO A 596 -3.55 -28.42 1.08
N VAL A 597 -2.98 -28.56 -0.11
CA VAL A 597 -2.44 -29.82 -0.66
C VAL A 597 -1.03 -29.54 -1.16
N LYS A 598 -0.10 -30.47 -0.96
CA LYS A 598 1.29 -30.35 -1.43
C LYS A 598 1.33 -30.01 -2.93
N GLY A 599 2.03 -28.95 -3.28
CA GLY A 599 2.16 -28.47 -4.66
C GLY A 599 0.99 -27.62 -5.16
N VAL A 600 -0.05 -27.37 -4.34
CA VAL A 600 -1.17 -26.47 -4.68
C VAL A 600 -1.21 -25.32 -3.67
N ARG A 601 -0.96 -24.10 -4.11
CA ARG A 601 -1.07 -22.88 -3.29
C ARG A 601 -2.32 -22.10 -3.73
N LEU A 602 -3.02 -21.56 -2.74
CA LEU A 602 -4.24 -20.78 -2.94
C LEU A 602 -4.14 -19.46 -2.20
N ILE A 603 -4.62 -18.39 -2.83
CA ILE A 603 -5.03 -17.13 -2.22
C ILE A 603 -6.38 -16.80 -2.83
N ALA A 604 -7.44 -16.98 -2.08
CA ALA A 604 -8.79 -16.80 -2.57
C ALA A 604 -9.67 -16.14 -1.52
N GLY A 605 -10.68 -15.42 -1.96
CA GLY A 605 -11.67 -14.85 -1.06
C GLY A 605 -12.77 -14.12 -1.78
N ALA A 606 -13.82 -13.81 -1.02
CA ALA A 606 -14.98 -13.07 -1.49
C ALA A 606 -15.44 -12.08 -0.42
N THR A 607 -15.93 -10.94 -0.86
CA THR A 607 -16.51 -9.90 -0.01
C THR A 607 -17.87 -9.49 -0.58
N TYR A 608 -18.88 -9.53 0.25
CA TYR A 608 -20.20 -8.96 -0.02
C TYR A 608 -20.43 -7.75 0.87
N ILE A 609 -20.86 -6.62 0.29
CA ILE A 609 -21.12 -5.37 1.01
C ILE A 609 -22.50 -4.84 0.65
N ASN A 610 -23.35 -4.66 1.65
CA ASN A 610 -24.54 -3.86 1.58
C ASN A 610 -24.25 -2.48 2.19
N ALA A 611 -23.90 -1.53 1.33
CA ALA A 611 -23.60 -0.16 1.70
C ALA A 611 -24.80 0.75 1.42
N GLN A 612 -25.14 1.63 2.35
CA GLN A 612 -26.28 2.55 2.26
C GLN A 612 -25.91 3.93 2.77
N GLN A 613 -26.40 4.96 2.11
CA GLN A 613 -26.49 6.32 2.62
C GLN A 613 -27.75 6.41 3.50
N LEU A 614 -27.68 7.10 4.60
CA LEU A 614 -28.76 7.25 5.59
C LEU A 614 -28.76 8.70 6.10
N ASP A 615 -29.92 9.15 6.54
CA ASP A 615 -30.09 10.49 7.13
C ASP A 615 -29.56 11.60 6.21
N THR A 616 -29.77 11.43 4.89
CA THR A 616 -29.31 12.40 3.88
C THR A 616 -30.21 13.64 3.84
N ALA A 617 -29.79 14.70 3.16
CA ALA A 617 -30.57 15.93 3.02
C ALA A 617 -32.02 15.62 2.57
N ASN A 618 -33.00 15.84 3.45
CA ASN A 618 -34.43 15.54 3.23
C ASN A 618 -34.71 14.10 2.81
N GLY A 619 -33.82 13.14 3.14
CA GLY A 619 -33.95 11.73 2.75
C GLY A 619 -33.78 11.46 1.25
N ALA A 620 -33.28 12.42 0.47
CA ALA A 620 -33.29 12.37 -0.99
C ALA A 620 -32.49 11.19 -1.58
N THR A 621 -31.46 10.72 -0.88
CA THR A 621 -30.62 9.59 -1.30
C THR A 621 -30.57 8.47 -0.26
N ASP A 622 -31.48 8.46 0.70
CA ASP A 622 -31.57 7.41 1.71
C ASP A 622 -31.76 6.03 1.06
N GLY A 623 -30.97 5.06 1.51
CA GLY A 623 -30.96 3.72 0.94
C GLY A 623 -30.11 3.55 -0.32
N ASN A 624 -29.70 4.65 -0.96
CA ASN A 624 -28.79 4.60 -2.11
C ASN A 624 -27.41 4.07 -1.70
N ARG A 625 -26.76 3.38 -2.65
CA ARG A 625 -25.38 2.91 -2.45
C ARG A 625 -24.41 4.07 -2.63
N PRO A 626 -23.40 4.20 -1.74
CA PRO A 626 -22.33 5.17 -1.93
C PRO A 626 -21.56 4.96 -3.24
N VAL A 627 -21.01 6.07 -3.75
CA VAL A 627 -20.20 6.08 -4.97
C VAL A 627 -19.00 5.14 -4.83
N GLY A 628 -18.64 4.42 -5.89
CA GLY A 628 -17.46 3.57 -5.93
C GLY A 628 -17.54 2.25 -5.16
N VAL A 629 -18.68 1.94 -4.53
CA VAL A 629 -18.81 0.72 -3.70
C VAL A 629 -19.48 -0.41 -4.48
N PRO A 630 -18.75 -1.48 -4.87
CA PRO A 630 -19.35 -2.68 -5.43
C PRO A 630 -20.03 -3.51 -4.34
N SER A 631 -21.14 -4.19 -4.67
CA SER A 631 -21.80 -5.09 -3.71
C SER A 631 -21.10 -6.43 -3.53
N PHE A 632 -20.37 -6.88 -4.53
CA PHE A 632 -19.69 -8.17 -4.50
C PHE A 632 -18.31 -8.07 -5.18
N MET A 633 -17.33 -8.66 -4.53
CA MET A 633 -15.95 -8.78 -5.01
C MET A 633 -15.45 -10.20 -4.76
N PHE A 634 -14.69 -10.73 -5.69
CA PHE A 634 -14.12 -12.08 -5.58
C PHE A 634 -12.74 -12.11 -6.20
N ASN A 635 -11.79 -12.79 -5.53
CA ASN A 635 -10.45 -13.03 -6.01
C ASN A 635 -10.12 -14.52 -5.83
N LEU A 636 -9.56 -15.13 -6.87
CA LEU A 636 -9.06 -16.51 -6.83
C LEU A 636 -7.70 -16.57 -7.49
N GLY A 637 -6.64 -16.72 -6.72
CA GLY A 637 -5.29 -17.02 -7.15
C GLY A 637 -4.95 -18.47 -6.83
N ALA A 638 -4.47 -19.23 -7.78
CA ALA A 638 -4.03 -20.61 -7.61
C ALA A 638 -2.69 -20.84 -8.29
N GLU A 639 -1.81 -21.60 -7.63
CA GLU A 639 -0.56 -22.08 -8.20
C GLU A 639 -0.49 -23.60 -8.10
N TYR A 640 0.08 -24.23 -9.11
CA TYR A 640 0.25 -25.68 -9.20
C TYR A 640 1.68 -26.05 -9.60
N ASP A 641 2.36 -26.77 -8.74
CA ASP A 641 3.67 -27.35 -9.02
C ASP A 641 3.48 -28.59 -9.92
N VAL A 642 4.04 -28.56 -11.11
CA VAL A 642 3.88 -29.63 -12.12
C VAL A 642 4.76 -30.82 -11.71
N PRO A 643 4.18 -31.98 -11.32
CA PRO A 643 4.98 -33.11 -10.79
C PRO A 643 5.95 -33.70 -11.81
N MET A 644 5.59 -33.66 -13.11
CA MET A 644 6.40 -34.23 -14.19
C MET A 644 7.59 -33.35 -14.59
N LEU A 645 7.62 -32.08 -14.17
CA LEU A 645 8.72 -31.15 -14.45
C LEU A 645 9.09 -30.41 -13.16
N THR A 646 10.01 -30.99 -12.42
CA THR A 646 10.49 -30.42 -11.15
C THR A 646 10.94 -28.97 -11.34
N GLY A 647 10.45 -28.09 -10.48
CA GLY A 647 10.74 -26.65 -10.52
C GLY A 647 9.75 -25.84 -11.35
N LEU A 648 8.88 -26.46 -12.16
CA LEU A 648 7.84 -25.75 -12.89
C LEU A 648 6.60 -25.54 -12.01
N THR A 649 6.16 -24.30 -11.91
CA THR A 649 4.88 -23.88 -11.30
C THR A 649 4.05 -23.13 -12.32
N LEU A 650 2.78 -23.47 -12.45
CA LEU A 650 1.78 -22.72 -13.22
C LEU A 650 0.92 -21.92 -12.27
N SER A 651 0.52 -20.71 -12.67
CA SER A 651 -0.36 -19.85 -11.86
C SER A 651 -1.51 -19.29 -12.70
N ALA A 652 -2.67 -19.11 -12.06
CA ALA A 652 -3.82 -18.44 -12.63
C ALA A 652 -4.47 -17.56 -11.56
N ARG A 653 -4.99 -16.40 -11.96
CA ARG A 653 -5.73 -15.49 -11.08
C ARG A 653 -6.99 -15.00 -11.80
N TRP A 654 -8.10 -15.00 -11.07
CA TRP A 654 -9.37 -14.42 -11.49
C TRP A 654 -9.79 -13.37 -10.47
N ILE A 655 -10.06 -12.16 -10.94
CA ILE A 655 -10.54 -11.03 -10.16
C ILE A 655 -11.90 -10.62 -10.71
N HIS A 656 -12.90 -10.59 -9.85
CA HIS A 656 -14.24 -10.11 -10.17
C HIS A 656 -14.60 -8.91 -9.30
N THR A 657 -15.19 -7.88 -9.90
CA THR A 657 -15.73 -6.73 -9.19
C THR A 657 -17.13 -6.42 -9.73
N GLY A 658 -18.10 -6.34 -8.85
CA GLY A 658 -19.48 -6.01 -9.16
C GLY A 658 -19.66 -4.59 -9.71
N SER A 659 -20.85 -4.27 -10.18
CA SER A 659 -21.20 -2.93 -10.65
C SER A 659 -21.05 -1.87 -9.57
N GLN A 660 -20.71 -0.66 -9.97
CA GLN A 660 -20.50 0.50 -9.08
C GLN A 660 -21.28 1.71 -9.59
N TYR A 661 -21.79 2.51 -8.70
CA TYR A 661 -22.42 3.78 -9.05
C TYR A 661 -21.39 4.91 -9.10
N LEU A 662 -21.57 5.83 -10.04
CA LEU A 662 -20.72 6.99 -10.27
C LEU A 662 -21.24 8.25 -9.55
N ASN A 663 -22.51 8.27 -9.17
CA ASN A 663 -23.15 9.40 -8.51
C ASN A 663 -24.02 8.95 -7.33
N VAL A 664 -24.23 9.85 -6.38
CA VAL A 664 -24.99 9.61 -5.14
C VAL A 664 -26.47 9.28 -5.36
N THR A 665 -27.04 9.69 -6.51
CA THR A 665 -28.44 9.42 -6.89
C THR A 665 -28.60 8.02 -7.51
N ASN A 666 -27.53 7.26 -7.72
CA ASN A 666 -27.50 5.93 -8.32
C ASN A 666 -28.12 5.86 -9.74
N THR A 667 -28.04 6.95 -10.50
CA THR A 667 -28.52 7.03 -11.89
C THR A 667 -27.45 6.69 -12.91
N LEU A 668 -26.16 6.87 -12.57
CA LEU A 668 -25.02 6.55 -13.42
C LEU A 668 -24.24 5.39 -12.78
N SER A 669 -23.91 4.38 -13.58
CA SER A 669 -23.16 3.21 -13.08
C SER A 669 -22.25 2.61 -14.16
N ILE A 670 -21.23 1.90 -13.69
CA ILE A 670 -20.41 1.01 -14.53
C ILE A 670 -20.83 -0.45 -14.32
N PRO A 671 -20.75 -1.30 -15.35
CA PRO A 671 -21.03 -2.72 -15.23
C PRO A 671 -19.97 -3.45 -14.40
N ALA A 672 -20.30 -4.65 -13.92
CA ALA A 672 -19.35 -5.59 -13.35
C ALA A 672 -18.27 -5.99 -14.36
N TRP A 673 -17.09 -6.30 -13.86
CA TRP A 673 -15.97 -6.73 -14.70
C TRP A 673 -15.21 -7.92 -14.11
N ASP A 674 -14.58 -8.65 -15.01
CA ASP A 674 -13.69 -9.77 -14.70
C ASP A 674 -12.34 -9.56 -15.37
N ARG A 675 -11.26 -9.93 -14.68
CA ARG A 675 -9.89 -9.98 -15.17
C ARG A 675 -9.30 -11.36 -14.90
N PHE A 676 -8.66 -11.93 -15.90
CA PHE A 676 -7.94 -13.19 -15.79
C PHE A 676 -6.47 -12.95 -16.07
N ASP A 677 -5.62 -13.47 -15.19
CA ASP A 677 -4.17 -13.41 -15.30
C ASP A 677 -3.61 -14.83 -15.27
N LEU A 678 -2.58 -15.10 -16.07
CA LEU A 678 -1.88 -16.38 -16.12
C LEU A 678 -0.38 -16.17 -15.90
N GLY A 679 0.28 -17.14 -15.30
CA GLY A 679 1.71 -17.07 -15.09
C GLY A 679 2.37 -18.45 -15.04
N THR A 680 3.67 -18.43 -15.13
CA THR A 680 4.52 -19.60 -14.94
C THR A 680 5.83 -19.19 -14.27
N ARG A 681 6.36 -20.08 -13.45
CA ARG A 681 7.64 -19.94 -12.77
C ARG A 681 8.42 -21.24 -12.93
N TYR A 682 9.69 -21.14 -13.35
CA TYR A 682 10.60 -22.28 -13.47
C TYR A 682 11.86 -22.05 -12.64
N ALA A 683 11.94 -22.75 -11.52
CA ALA A 683 13.11 -22.74 -10.63
C ALA A 683 14.08 -23.84 -11.04
N THR A 684 15.34 -23.50 -11.31
CA THR A 684 16.38 -24.39 -11.77
C THR A 684 17.74 -23.94 -11.26
N VAL A 685 18.80 -24.61 -11.69
CA VAL A 685 20.20 -24.22 -11.41
C VAL A 685 20.90 -23.87 -12.72
N VAL A 686 21.39 -22.64 -12.84
CA VAL A 686 22.14 -22.14 -14.00
C VAL A 686 23.55 -21.80 -13.54
N PHE A 687 24.56 -22.40 -14.15
CA PHE A 687 25.99 -22.24 -13.78
C PHE A 687 26.24 -22.46 -12.27
N GLY A 688 25.57 -23.45 -11.66
CA GLY A 688 25.72 -23.76 -10.24
C GLY A 688 24.96 -22.81 -9.28
N LYS A 689 24.18 -21.85 -9.79
CA LYS A 689 23.43 -20.87 -9.00
C LYS A 689 21.91 -21.12 -9.10
N PRO A 690 21.18 -21.08 -7.98
CA PRO A 690 19.72 -21.12 -8.01
C PRO A 690 19.18 -19.97 -8.87
N THR A 691 18.42 -20.30 -9.88
CA THR A 691 17.86 -19.32 -10.83
C THR A 691 16.39 -19.60 -11.06
N THR A 692 15.57 -18.56 -11.01
CA THR A 692 14.13 -18.65 -11.27
C THR A 692 13.76 -17.76 -12.45
N PHE A 693 13.17 -18.37 -13.47
CA PHE A 693 12.54 -17.67 -14.60
C PHE A 693 11.05 -17.51 -14.31
N ARG A 694 10.50 -16.35 -14.61
CA ARG A 694 9.07 -16.08 -14.49
C ARG A 694 8.54 -15.44 -15.76
N ALA A 695 7.34 -15.84 -16.15
CA ALA A 695 6.59 -15.21 -17.22
C ALA A 695 5.14 -15.09 -16.77
N SER A 696 4.54 -13.93 -16.97
CA SER A 696 3.14 -13.71 -16.65
C SER A 696 2.45 -12.81 -17.66
N VAL A 697 1.13 -12.98 -17.76
CA VAL A 697 0.25 -12.15 -18.60
C VAL A 697 -0.92 -11.73 -17.73
N THR A 698 -1.05 -10.44 -17.48
CA THR A 698 -2.24 -9.87 -16.82
C THR A 698 -3.27 -9.44 -17.86
N ASN A 699 -4.56 -9.44 -17.48
CA ASN A 699 -5.68 -9.17 -18.39
C ASN A 699 -5.56 -9.94 -19.72
N VAL A 700 -5.49 -11.26 -19.64
CA VAL A 700 -5.25 -12.16 -20.80
C VAL A 700 -6.20 -11.89 -21.97
N ALA A 701 -7.46 -11.57 -21.66
CA ALA A 701 -8.50 -11.28 -22.66
C ALA A 701 -8.36 -9.88 -23.28
N ASN A 702 -7.44 -9.04 -22.83
CA ASN A 702 -7.29 -7.63 -23.21
C ASN A 702 -8.62 -6.86 -23.15
N LYS A 703 -9.41 -7.13 -22.09
CA LYS A 703 -10.72 -6.53 -21.89
C LYS A 703 -10.58 -5.04 -21.59
N SER A 704 -11.37 -4.22 -22.27
CA SER A 704 -11.56 -2.79 -21.95
C SER A 704 -12.68 -2.67 -20.92
N TYR A 705 -12.43 -1.98 -19.80
CA TYR A 705 -13.43 -1.79 -18.74
C TYR A 705 -13.10 -0.58 -17.89
N TRP A 706 -14.12 0.00 -17.29
CA TRP A 706 -13.95 0.92 -16.18
C TRP A 706 -13.78 0.10 -14.90
N ALA A 707 -12.64 0.26 -14.23
CA ALA A 707 -12.27 -0.53 -13.06
C ALA A 707 -12.89 0.03 -11.77
N SER A 708 -13.05 1.36 -11.69
CA SER A 708 -13.52 2.04 -10.47
C SER A 708 -14.31 3.30 -10.81
N THR A 709 -15.24 3.66 -9.92
CA THR A 709 -15.94 4.94 -9.89
C THR A 709 -15.68 5.72 -8.59
N ALA A 710 -14.71 5.29 -7.79
CA ALA A 710 -14.37 5.92 -6.52
C ALA A 710 -14.07 7.42 -6.70
N GLY A 711 -14.45 8.24 -5.72
CA GLY A 711 -14.35 9.71 -5.79
C GLY A 711 -15.21 10.36 -6.87
N GLY A 712 -16.11 9.61 -7.55
CA GLY A 712 -16.89 10.13 -8.67
C GLY A 712 -16.13 10.24 -9.99
N TYR A 713 -15.00 9.54 -10.13
CA TYR A 713 -14.19 9.49 -11.33
C TYR A 713 -14.18 8.07 -11.93
N LEU A 714 -14.11 7.99 -13.25
CA LEU A 714 -13.90 6.72 -13.95
C LEU A 714 -12.39 6.44 -14.06
N THR A 715 -11.98 5.28 -13.59
CA THR A 715 -10.61 4.77 -13.78
C THR A 715 -10.65 3.60 -14.75
N GLN A 716 -9.92 3.69 -15.86
CA GLN A 716 -9.84 2.61 -16.83
C GLN A 716 -8.90 1.51 -16.33
N GLY A 717 -9.30 0.24 -16.49
CA GLY A 717 -8.49 -0.92 -16.16
C GLY A 717 -7.23 -1.03 -17.01
N ALA A 718 -6.19 -1.69 -16.47
CA ALA A 718 -4.94 -1.91 -17.18
C ALA A 718 -5.15 -2.85 -18.40
N PRO A 719 -4.44 -2.62 -19.51
CA PRO A 719 -4.46 -3.50 -20.67
C PRO A 719 -3.76 -4.82 -20.40
N ARG A 720 -3.77 -5.72 -21.40
CA ARG A 720 -2.97 -6.94 -21.35
C ARG A 720 -1.49 -6.58 -21.29
N THR A 721 -0.83 -7.08 -20.24
CA THR A 721 0.59 -6.81 -19.98
C THR A 721 1.35 -8.12 -19.87
N PHE A 722 2.44 -8.26 -20.64
CA PHE A 722 3.36 -9.37 -20.56
C PHE A 722 4.55 -8.98 -19.69
N LEU A 723 4.88 -9.81 -18.72
CA LEU A 723 6.01 -9.62 -17.80
C LEU A 723 6.92 -10.85 -17.87
N LEU A 724 8.22 -10.59 -17.94
CA LEU A 724 9.26 -11.61 -17.90
C LEU A 724 10.29 -11.22 -16.83
N SER A 725 10.80 -12.17 -16.06
CA SER A 725 11.94 -11.93 -15.18
C SER A 725 12.81 -13.15 -14.98
N MET A 726 14.08 -12.90 -14.67
CA MET A 726 15.05 -13.87 -14.24
C MET A 726 15.67 -13.41 -12.92
N THR A 727 15.58 -14.23 -11.90
CA THR A 727 16.18 -13.99 -10.58
C THR A 727 17.25 -15.04 -10.31
N THR A 728 18.45 -14.62 -9.94
CA THR A 728 19.56 -15.52 -9.59
C THR A 728 20.09 -15.19 -8.19
N ASP A 729 20.27 -16.19 -7.36
CA ASP A 729 20.91 -16.11 -6.04
C ASP A 729 22.36 -16.58 -6.13
N PHE A 730 23.31 -15.72 -5.68
CA PHE A 730 24.76 -15.95 -5.79
C PHE A 730 25.40 -16.41 -4.48
#